data_f251f631a19e26d8c00eff1f58d81251
#
_entry.id   f251f631a19e26d8c00eff1f58d81251
#
_cell.length_a   1.000
_cell.length_b   1.000
_cell.length_c   1.000
_cell.angle_alpha   90.00
_cell.angle_beta   90.00
_cell.angle_gamma   90.00
#
_symmetry.space_group_name_H-M   'P 1'
#
loop_
_entity.id
_entity.type
_entity.pdbx_description
1 polymer ?
#
loop_
_entity_poly.entity_id
_entity_poly.type
_entity_poly.pdbx_seq_one_letter_code
_entity_poly.pdbx_strand_id
1 'polypeptide(L)'
;MEGDAYGGASAEGAGSGGSLGPLVVVGGTAPLRAAHVELPGENPDPTLLPAITLLERAASLGGVTDGLPLPPGRLLAGQYRLIRPLGYGGLGEVYLALDTKVDDREVAIKMLHAGHLAAEAGALARERRALVDLNHDDIIRVFNYGHHPGVGDFLVLQYVDGLTLEEVRARARLNPAEFGGSRFHEFVCAYGVRILSALGHLHADRPAKVYGDLKPDNVMHDGTSTKIIDVGSVREAGLPGHTTDGYRAPTVDPRGGSTGQDDLFSLGETLRRLSGLGASPGELAELGDLGAPGTRTGPAADRMTAPAPHGLGLVSLARVLRRATRTEPAERFADAREMEQQLRGVFRELRSLRTGLETFEPSPLFLQSPYALDGALGSAPPLTHWAAPAASSPYALPTPAQVAQRLPVPRPDPDDPHHAGLSRLADAAPEALLQHTADWRASAEVHLLRCRLRLRAPDGGPGAAERELRAAERLIGPERAPYDWRLDWHLGLLALAVGQVAAARGHFDRVYASIPGEYAPKLALGYCAERLDRWREALTFYEAVRLRNPSLGSAAFGAARARLALGGERARQEAARALDAVPQHSRHRTAARTAAVRIGVEHLRTAADGGELRGGLREVLERLALLFHAHGLTDDQARTRMTAEVWEAVQGALDRGTLDPAGLAALAAGADPRLAFPADATGLRQNLSRLYRALAHQAARSADPGGAEDPGDAPVAETLLDRAYEVRPLAFRHHRDSPWLGKRVADWLRTVAAAPARRPPPAPGRASSAAHAPPPP
;
A
#
# COMPACT_ATOMS: atom_id res chain seq x y z
N MET A 1 37.90 -49.48 -29.03
CA MET A 1 38.34 -48.08 -28.98
C MET A 1 37.08 -47.29 -28.98
N GLU A 2 36.57 -47.12 -27.82
CA GLU A 2 36.55 -45.92 -26.99
C GLU A 2 35.66 -44.81 -27.59
N GLY A 3 34.57 -44.59 -26.95
CA GLY A 3 33.66 -43.49 -27.16
C GLY A 3 32.75 -43.33 -25.96
N ASP A 4 33.01 -42.34 -25.19
CA ASP A 4 32.45 -42.02 -23.90
C ASP A 4 30.95 -41.79 -23.92
N ALA A 5 30.33 -42.35 -22.90
CA ALA A 5 28.95 -42.10 -22.51
C ALA A 5 28.83 -40.77 -21.74
N TYR A 6 28.10 -39.81 -22.24
CA TYR A 6 27.57 -38.70 -21.45
C TYR A 6 26.17 -39.05 -20.97
N GLY A 7 26.06 -39.29 -19.70
CA GLY A 7 24.79 -39.42 -19.00
C GLY A 7 24.08 -38.07 -18.86
N GLY A 8 23.02 -37.90 -19.63
CA GLY A 8 22.09 -36.81 -19.45
C GLY A 8 21.14 -37.12 -18.29
N ALA A 9 21.29 -36.42 -17.18
CA ALA A 9 20.28 -36.37 -16.12
C ALA A 9 19.08 -35.60 -16.64
N SER A 10 18.02 -36.32 -16.95
CA SER A 10 16.71 -35.76 -17.17
C SER A 10 16.17 -35.18 -15.84
N ALA A 11 16.20 -33.87 -15.72
CA ALA A 11 15.43 -33.18 -14.71
C ALA A 11 13.93 -33.32 -15.08
N GLU A 12 13.23 -34.19 -14.40
CA GLU A 12 11.79 -34.20 -14.34
C GLU A 12 11.32 -32.90 -13.66
N GLY A 13 11.06 -31.89 -14.46
CA GLY A 13 10.29 -30.75 -14.04
C GLY A 13 8.84 -31.19 -13.85
N ALA A 14 8.45 -31.41 -12.61
CA ALA A 14 7.05 -31.57 -12.22
C ALA A 14 6.32 -30.25 -12.47
N GLY A 15 5.89 -30.02 -13.69
CA GLY A 15 4.85 -29.05 -14.02
C GLY A 15 3.53 -29.57 -13.49
N SER A 16 3.14 -29.16 -12.29
CA SER A 16 1.78 -29.35 -11.78
C SER A 16 0.84 -28.37 -12.48
N GLY A 17 0.65 -28.52 -13.76
CA GLY A 17 -0.53 -28.02 -14.46
C GLY A 17 -1.71 -28.84 -13.96
N GLY A 18 -2.52 -28.28 -13.06
CA GLY A 18 -3.78 -28.88 -12.65
C GLY A 18 -4.70 -28.96 -13.87
N SER A 19 -4.70 -30.08 -14.57
CA SER A 19 -5.67 -30.34 -15.62
C SER A 19 -7.02 -30.47 -14.92
N LEU A 20 -7.96 -29.64 -15.33
CA LEU A 20 -9.38 -29.85 -15.05
C LEU A 20 -9.70 -31.29 -15.50
N GLY A 21 -10.21 -32.09 -14.57
CA GLY A 21 -10.57 -33.47 -14.89
C GLY A 21 -11.61 -33.53 -16.00
N PRO A 22 -11.78 -34.68 -16.64
CA PRO A 22 -12.72 -34.85 -17.73
C PRO A 22 -14.14 -34.51 -17.26
N LEU A 23 -14.90 -33.94 -18.14
CA LEU A 23 -16.29 -33.56 -17.94
C LEU A 23 -17.11 -34.73 -17.40
N VAL A 24 -17.89 -34.43 -16.41
CA VAL A 24 -18.87 -35.38 -15.89
C VAL A 24 -20.09 -35.38 -16.76
N VAL A 25 -20.34 -36.53 -17.35
CA VAL A 25 -21.54 -36.78 -18.16
C VAL A 25 -22.74 -37.03 -17.24
N VAL A 26 -23.92 -36.62 -17.68
CA VAL A 26 -25.19 -36.77 -16.98
C VAL A 26 -25.38 -38.16 -16.39
N GLY A 27 -25.75 -38.23 -15.13
CA GLY A 27 -26.01 -39.45 -14.37
C GLY A 27 -24.81 -40.02 -13.63
N GLY A 28 -23.64 -39.42 -13.76
CA GLY A 28 -22.47 -39.80 -12.99
C GLY A 28 -22.43 -39.09 -11.64
N THR A 29 -22.14 -39.83 -10.58
CA THR A 29 -21.81 -39.27 -9.24
C THR A 29 -20.35 -38.88 -9.13
N ALA A 30 -19.64 -38.82 -10.27
CA ALA A 30 -18.24 -38.46 -10.24
C ALA A 30 -18.06 -36.97 -9.93
N PRO A 31 -17.19 -36.63 -8.99
CA PRO A 31 -16.97 -35.24 -8.60
C PRO A 31 -16.39 -34.43 -9.74
N LEU A 32 -16.95 -33.25 -9.96
CA LEU A 32 -16.25 -32.20 -10.68
C LEU A 32 -15.09 -31.77 -9.83
N ARG A 33 -13.94 -31.77 -10.40
CA ARG A 33 -12.73 -31.51 -9.67
C ARG A 33 -12.05 -30.27 -10.21
N ALA A 34 -12.10 -29.18 -9.49
CA ALA A 34 -11.08 -28.17 -9.62
C ALA A 34 -10.12 -28.30 -8.45
N ALA A 35 -8.86 -28.37 -8.69
CA ALA A 35 -7.87 -28.41 -7.65
C ALA A 35 -7.75 -27.02 -7.00
N HIS A 36 -7.60 -26.97 -5.71
CA HIS A 36 -7.18 -25.77 -5.02
C HIS A 36 -5.69 -25.56 -5.31
N VAL A 37 -5.35 -24.44 -5.89
CA VAL A 37 -3.97 -24.01 -6.06
C VAL A 37 -3.71 -22.88 -5.08
N GLU A 38 -2.70 -23.02 -4.25
CA GLU A 38 -2.27 -21.92 -3.40
C GLU A 38 -1.77 -20.77 -4.27
N LEU A 39 -2.02 -19.54 -3.81
CA LEU A 39 -1.41 -18.38 -4.42
C LEU A 39 0.11 -18.57 -4.40
N PRO A 40 0.82 -18.30 -5.50
CA PRO A 40 2.27 -18.38 -5.54
C PRO A 40 2.88 -17.60 -4.38
N GLY A 41 3.90 -18.16 -3.71
CA GLY A 41 4.36 -17.65 -2.41
C GLY A 41 4.95 -16.25 -2.46
N GLU A 42 6.00 -16.04 -3.25
CA GLU A 42 6.88 -14.90 -3.02
C GLU A 42 6.57 -13.63 -3.82
N ASN A 43 5.95 -13.73 -4.97
CA ASN A 43 5.59 -12.55 -5.78
C ASN A 43 4.40 -12.82 -6.71
N PRO A 44 3.24 -13.05 -6.16
CA PRO A 44 2.10 -13.40 -6.97
C PRO A 44 1.53 -12.16 -7.63
N ASP A 45 1.32 -12.24 -8.92
CA ASP A 45 0.53 -11.27 -9.66
C ASP A 45 -0.81 -11.04 -8.93
N PRO A 46 -1.12 -9.80 -8.52
CA PRO A 46 -2.39 -9.49 -7.84
C PRO A 46 -3.62 -9.74 -8.72
N THR A 47 -3.42 -9.94 -10.03
CA THR A 47 -4.49 -10.29 -10.96
C THR A 47 -4.69 -11.79 -11.08
N LEU A 48 -3.78 -12.59 -10.55
CA LEU A 48 -3.87 -14.03 -10.62
C LEU A 48 -4.95 -14.51 -9.65
N LEU A 49 -6.01 -15.08 -10.21
CA LEU A 49 -7.01 -15.76 -9.41
C LEU A 49 -6.42 -17.04 -8.84
N PRO A 50 -6.55 -17.26 -7.53
CA PRO A 50 -6.19 -18.55 -6.97
C PRO A 50 -7.16 -19.61 -7.53
N ALA A 51 -6.64 -20.74 -7.97
CA ALA A 51 -7.49 -21.86 -8.36
C ALA A 51 -8.30 -22.35 -7.16
N ILE A 52 -9.56 -22.71 -7.38
CA ILE A 52 -10.48 -23.20 -6.38
C ILE A 52 -10.67 -24.71 -6.61
N THR A 53 -10.64 -25.49 -5.53
CA THR A 53 -11.02 -26.90 -5.59
C THR A 53 -12.54 -27.01 -5.71
N LEU A 54 -13.01 -27.49 -6.82
CA LEU A 54 -14.40 -27.90 -7.00
C LEU A 54 -14.51 -29.37 -6.66
N LEU A 55 -14.88 -29.68 -5.43
CA LEU A 55 -14.89 -31.07 -4.94
C LEU A 55 -16.04 -31.89 -5.55
N GLU A 56 -17.21 -31.29 -5.67
CA GLU A 56 -18.39 -31.90 -6.32
C GLU A 56 -19.32 -30.81 -6.80
N ARG A 57 -19.70 -30.89 -8.06
CA ARG A 57 -20.96 -30.28 -8.48
C ARG A 57 -22.02 -31.23 -7.96
N ALA A 58 -22.68 -30.85 -6.87
CA ALA A 58 -23.76 -31.66 -6.35
C ALA A 58 -24.68 -32.10 -7.49
N ALA A 59 -25.06 -33.34 -7.47
CA ALA A 59 -26.03 -33.96 -8.38
C ALA A 59 -27.42 -33.31 -8.36
N SER A 60 -27.56 -32.12 -7.82
CA SER A 60 -28.77 -31.32 -7.73
C SER A 60 -29.38 -30.92 -9.07
N LEU A 61 -28.71 -31.20 -10.17
CA LEU A 61 -29.32 -31.12 -11.50
C LEU A 61 -29.97 -32.44 -11.97
N GLY A 62 -29.92 -33.50 -11.20
CA GLY A 62 -30.57 -34.77 -11.48
C GLY A 62 -32.09 -34.77 -11.36
N GLY A 63 -32.69 -33.67 -10.89
CA GLY A 63 -34.14 -33.53 -10.71
C GLY A 63 -34.89 -32.73 -11.79
N VAL A 64 -34.23 -32.16 -12.76
CA VAL A 64 -34.83 -31.22 -13.75
C VAL A 64 -34.99 -31.86 -15.14
N THR A 65 -35.03 -33.15 -15.23
CA THR A 65 -35.27 -33.81 -16.55
C THR A 65 -36.77 -33.93 -16.91
N ASP A 66 -37.65 -33.78 -15.96
CA ASP A 66 -39.11 -33.79 -16.20
C ASP A 66 -39.57 -32.37 -16.61
N GLY A 67 -39.66 -32.13 -17.92
CA GLY A 67 -40.20 -30.87 -18.46
C GLY A 67 -39.31 -30.14 -19.45
N LEU A 68 -38.12 -30.62 -19.79
CA LEU A 68 -37.24 -29.98 -20.78
C LEU A 68 -37.69 -30.36 -22.18
N PRO A 69 -37.81 -29.36 -23.10
CA PRO A 69 -38.39 -29.62 -24.45
C PRO A 69 -37.48 -30.41 -25.38
N LEU A 70 -36.15 -30.54 -25.06
CA LEU A 70 -35.24 -31.20 -25.97
C LEU A 70 -34.50 -32.38 -25.31
N PRO A 71 -34.68 -33.61 -25.85
CA PRO A 71 -34.04 -34.80 -25.31
C PRO A 71 -32.54 -34.85 -25.62
N PRO A 72 -31.72 -35.49 -24.77
CA PRO A 72 -30.33 -35.81 -25.05
C PRO A 72 -30.17 -36.59 -26.37
N GLY A 73 -29.04 -36.40 -27.06
CA GLY A 73 -28.74 -37.03 -28.36
C GLY A 73 -29.34 -36.31 -29.56
N ARG A 74 -30.24 -35.34 -29.38
CA ARG A 74 -30.79 -34.57 -30.52
C ARG A 74 -29.69 -33.77 -31.20
N LEU A 75 -29.71 -33.85 -32.55
CA LEU A 75 -28.74 -33.13 -33.40
C LEU A 75 -29.39 -31.83 -33.90
N LEU A 76 -28.82 -30.68 -33.50
CA LEU A 76 -29.26 -29.36 -33.96
C LEU A 76 -28.44 -28.90 -35.15
N ALA A 77 -29.12 -28.33 -36.16
CA ALA A 77 -28.52 -27.85 -37.40
C ALA A 77 -27.56 -28.84 -38.08
N GLY A 78 -27.73 -30.15 -37.85
CA GLY A 78 -26.87 -31.20 -38.42
C GLY A 78 -25.42 -31.19 -37.89
N GLN A 79 -25.18 -30.54 -36.77
CA GLN A 79 -23.82 -30.35 -36.25
C GLN A 79 -23.72 -30.50 -34.71
N TYR A 80 -24.64 -29.94 -33.95
CA TYR A 80 -24.51 -29.87 -32.50
C TYR A 80 -25.35 -30.96 -31.83
N ARG A 81 -24.70 -31.96 -31.21
CA ARG A 81 -25.35 -33.07 -30.52
C ARG A 81 -25.56 -32.69 -29.06
N LEU A 82 -26.82 -32.52 -28.65
CA LEU A 82 -27.17 -32.22 -27.26
C LEU A 82 -26.78 -33.37 -26.31
N ILE A 83 -26.12 -33.04 -25.19
CA ILE A 83 -25.71 -34.01 -24.17
C ILE A 83 -26.62 -33.92 -22.96
N ARG A 84 -26.75 -32.73 -22.37
CA ARG A 84 -27.57 -32.49 -21.18
C ARG A 84 -27.92 -31.00 -21.01
N PRO A 85 -28.95 -30.68 -20.26
CA PRO A 85 -29.22 -29.31 -19.85
C PRO A 85 -28.14 -28.82 -18.88
N LEU A 86 -27.76 -27.54 -18.97
CA LEU A 86 -26.88 -26.84 -18.09
C LEU A 86 -27.64 -25.89 -17.17
N GLY A 87 -28.72 -25.30 -17.65
CA GLY A 87 -29.52 -24.36 -16.89
C GLY A 87 -30.82 -24.00 -17.58
N TYR A 88 -31.75 -23.48 -16.80
CA TYR A 88 -33.04 -22.98 -17.25
C TYR A 88 -33.29 -21.63 -16.57
N GLY A 89 -33.69 -20.63 -17.35
CA GLY A 89 -33.91 -19.28 -16.80
C GLY A 89 -34.80 -18.42 -17.73
N GLY A 90 -35.10 -17.22 -17.28
CA GLY A 90 -36.00 -16.29 -17.96
C GLY A 90 -35.58 -15.88 -19.37
N LEU A 91 -34.29 -16.04 -19.71
CA LEU A 91 -33.76 -15.72 -21.06
C LEU A 91 -33.57 -16.93 -21.96
N GLY A 92 -33.93 -18.13 -21.52
CA GLY A 92 -33.85 -19.34 -22.34
C GLY A 92 -33.25 -20.54 -21.63
N GLU A 93 -33.17 -21.65 -22.38
CA GLU A 93 -32.58 -22.90 -21.94
C GLU A 93 -31.14 -23.00 -22.46
N VAL A 94 -30.24 -23.53 -21.65
CA VAL A 94 -28.84 -23.75 -22.00
C VAL A 94 -28.52 -25.25 -21.93
N TYR A 95 -27.93 -25.79 -22.97
CA TYR A 95 -27.54 -27.20 -23.08
C TYR A 95 -26.03 -27.34 -23.30
N LEU A 96 -25.41 -28.34 -22.70
CA LEU A 96 -24.13 -28.87 -23.15
C LEU A 96 -24.34 -29.64 -24.43
N ALA A 97 -23.53 -29.41 -25.44
CA ALA A 97 -23.54 -30.11 -26.70
C ALA A 97 -22.11 -30.39 -27.20
N LEU A 98 -22.01 -31.37 -28.13
CA LEU A 98 -20.78 -31.64 -28.86
C LEU A 98 -20.90 -31.09 -30.29
N ASP A 99 -19.92 -30.30 -30.70
CA ASP A 99 -19.76 -29.88 -32.09
C ASP A 99 -19.10 -31.00 -32.88
N THR A 100 -19.92 -31.81 -33.56
CA THR A 100 -19.49 -33.01 -34.27
C THR A 100 -18.66 -32.71 -35.53
N LYS A 101 -18.59 -31.47 -35.97
CA LYS A 101 -17.73 -31.04 -37.09
C LYS A 101 -16.37 -30.52 -36.64
N VAL A 102 -16.19 -30.30 -35.34
CA VAL A 102 -14.93 -29.80 -34.76
C VAL A 102 -14.49 -30.75 -33.66
N ASP A 103 -14.25 -32.00 -34.03
CA ASP A 103 -13.66 -33.05 -33.18
C ASP A 103 -14.40 -33.25 -31.86
N ASP A 104 -15.76 -33.28 -31.92
CA ASP A 104 -16.65 -33.38 -30.78
C ASP A 104 -16.35 -32.34 -29.66
N ARG A 105 -15.91 -31.13 -30.05
CA ARG A 105 -15.65 -30.04 -29.12
C ARG A 105 -16.88 -29.71 -28.31
N GLU A 106 -16.71 -29.60 -27.01
CA GLU A 106 -17.77 -29.17 -26.09
C GLU A 106 -18.14 -27.70 -26.27
N VAL A 107 -19.44 -27.46 -26.38
CA VAL A 107 -20.03 -26.14 -26.54
C VAL A 107 -21.29 -26.00 -25.69
N ALA A 108 -21.63 -24.78 -25.29
CA ALA A 108 -22.90 -24.46 -24.67
C ALA A 108 -23.88 -23.92 -25.73
N ILE A 109 -25.07 -24.50 -25.82
CA ILE A 109 -26.12 -24.04 -26.71
C ILE A 109 -27.17 -23.30 -25.90
N LYS A 110 -27.33 -22.00 -26.13
CA LYS A 110 -28.36 -21.15 -25.51
C LYS A 110 -29.52 -20.97 -26.52
N MET A 111 -30.71 -21.51 -26.16
CA MET A 111 -31.93 -21.32 -26.93
C MET A 111 -32.46 -19.90 -26.74
N LEU A 112 -32.93 -19.30 -27.83
CA LEU A 112 -33.51 -17.96 -27.83
C LEU A 112 -35.03 -18.05 -27.94
N HIS A 113 -35.75 -17.54 -26.96
CA HIS A 113 -37.22 -17.58 -27.00
C HIS A 113 -37.79 -16.60 -28.02
N ALA A 114 -38.78 -17.03 -28.76
CA ALA A 114 -39.40 -16.29 -29.86
C ALA A 114 -40.01 -14.93 -29.48
N GLY A 115 -40.33 -14.71 -28.18
CA GLY A 115 -40.89 -13.46 -27.67
C GLY A 115 -39.93 -12.27 -27.68
N HIS A 116 -38.61 -12.51 -27.73
CA HIS A 116 -37.60 -11.46 -27.83
C HIS A 116 -37.19 -11.11 -29.26
N LEU A 117 -37.66 -11.85 -30.22
CA LEU A 117 -37.28 -11.77 -31.66
C LEU A 117 -38.21 -10.90 -32.52
N ALA A 118 -39.32 -10.41 -31.97
CA ALA A 118 -40.38 -9.77 -32.77
C ALA A 118 -40.11 -8.30 -33.17
N ALA A 119 -39.04 -7.70 -32.71
CA ALA A 119 -38.67 -6.33 -33.06
C ALA A 119 -37.48 -6.30 -34.04
N GLU A 120 -37.78 -6.14 -35.33
CA GLU A 120 -36.88 -5.77 -36.43
C GLU A 120 -35.70 -6.74 -36.75
N ALA A 121 -35.86 -7.58 -37.74
CA ALA A 121 -34.85 -8.51 -38.24
C ALA A 121 -33.49 -7.87 -38.60
N GLY A 122 -33.46 -6.58 -38.93
CA GLY A 122 -32.23 -5.84 -39.22
C GLY A 122 -31.44 -5.39 -38.02
N ALA A 123 -32.08 -5.09 -36.87
CA ALA A 123 -31.44 -4.78 -35.62
C ALA A 123 -30.77 -6.04 -35.03
N LEU A 124 -31.48 -7.17 -35.08
CA LEU A 124 -31.00 -8.47 -34.60
C LEU A 124 -29.74 -8.96 -35.35
N ALA A 125 -29.62 -8.71 -36.66
CA ALA A 125 -28.43 -9.09 -37.44
C ALA A 125 -27.21 -8.24 -37.10
N ARG A 126 -27.39 -6.97 -36.69
CA ARG A 126 -26.31 -6.09 -36.22
C ARG A 126 -25.86 -6.47 -34.78
N GLU A 127 -26.81 -6.77 -33.90
CA GLU A 127 -26.59 -7.23 -32.55
C GLU A 127 -25.81 -8.57 -32.51
N ARG A 128 -26.19 -9.51 -33.40
CA ARG A 128 -25.47 -10.77 -33.57
C ARG A 128 -24.01 -10.59 -34.01
N ARG A 129 -23.73 -9.70 -34.96
CA ARG A 129 -22.34 -9.40 -35.37
C ARG A 129 -21.55 -8.78 -34.22
N ALA A 130 -22.13 -7.84 -33.50
CA ALA A 130 -21.50 -7.21 -32.35
C ALA A 130 -21.17 -8.21 -31.24
N LEU A 131 -21.99 -9.27 -31.06
CA LEU A 131 -21.72 -10.34 -30.08
C LEU A 131 -20.58 -11.28 -30.50
N VAL A 132 -20.51 -11.60 -31.83
CA VAL A 132 -19.42 -12.44 -32.36
C VAL A 132 -18.07 -11.73 -32.34
N ASP A 133 -18.06 -10.42 -32.47
CA ASP A 133 -16.86 -9.59 -32.45
C ASP A 133 -16.33 -9.34 -31.01
N LEU A 134 -17.11 -9.71 -29.98
CA LEU A 134 -16.66 -9.62 -28.60
C LEU A 134 -15.55 -10.65 -28.32
N ASN A 135 -14.32 -10.17 -28.22
CA ASN A 135 -13.17 -11.02 -27.95
C ASN A 135 -12.38 -10.46 -26.75
N HIS A 136 -12.63 -11.02 -25.57
CA HIS A 136 -11.94 -10.71 -24.33
C HIS A 136 -11.79 -11.98 -23.50
N ASP A 137 -10.65 -12.13 -22.79
CA ASP A 137 -10.38 -13.36 -22.03
C ASP A 137 -11.38 -13.62 -20.90
N ASP A 138 -11.94 -12.57 -20.30
CA ASP A 138 -12.91 -12.69 -19.22
C ASP A 138 -14.38 -12.59 -19.72
N ILE A 139 -14.62 -12.64 -21.02
CA ILE A 139 -15.97 -12.74 -21.62
C ILE A 139 -16.09 -14.08 -22.34
N ILE A 140 -17.25 -14.73 -22.25
CA ILE A 140 -17.53 -15.97 -22.96
C ILE A 140 -17.47 -15.73 -24.46
N ARG A 141 -16.84 -16.62 -25.22
CA ARG A 141 -16.78 -16.52 -26.68
C ARG A 141 -18.08 -17.02 -27.31
N VAL A 142 -18.59 -16.27 -28.24
CA VAL A 142 -19.68 -16.71 -29.15
C VAL A 142 -19.03 -17.33 -30.37
N PHE A 143 -19.22 -18.63 -30.55
CA PHE A 143 -18.64 -19.35 -31.71
C PHE A 143 -19.50 -19.26 -32.94
N ASN A 144 -20.83 -19.34 -32.75
CA ASN A 144 -21.75 -19.37 -33.89
C ASN A 144 -23.18 -18.98 -33.45
N TYR A 145 -23.99 -18.73 -34.44
CA TYR A 145 -25.44 -18.60 -34.33
C TYR A 145 -26.08 -19.62 -35.27
N GLY A 146 -27.11 -20.31 -34.81
CA GLY A 146 -27.79 -21.33 -35.55
C GLY A 146 -29.30 -21.17 -35.49
N HIS A 147 -29.97 -21.77 -36.49
CA HIS A 147 -31.41 -21.95 -36.52
C HIS A 147 -31.72 -23.43 -36.72
N HIS A 148 -32.71 -23.96 -36.01
CA HIS A 148 -33.20 -25.34 -36.22
C HIS A 148 -34.71 -25.36 -36.31
N PRO A 149 -35.26 -25.98 -37.36
CA PRO A 149 -36.72 -26.12 -37.53
C PRO A 149 -37.36 -26.83 -36.31
N GLY A 150 -38.40 -26.24 -35.75
CA GLY A 150 -39.12 -26.79 -34.58
C GLY A 150 -38.46 -26.52 -33.21
N VAL A 151 -37.34 -25.80 -33.22
CA VAL A 151 -36.67 -25.34 -31.96
C VAL A 151 -36.51 -23.83 -31.95
N GLY A 152 -36.20 -23.22 -33.10
CA GLY A 152 -35.93 -21.82 -33.23
C GLY A 152 -34.44 -21.49 -33.33
N ASP A 153 -34.13 -20.28 -32.97
CA ASP A 153 -32.77 -19.72 -33.01
C ASP A 153 -31.99 -20.07 -31.73
N PHE A 154 -30.68 -20.24 -31.86
CA PHE A 154 -29.79 -20.54 -30.76
C PHE A 154 -28.39 -19.93 -30.95
N LEU A 155 -27.72 -19.64 -29.85
CA LEU A 155 -26.32 -19.25 -29.82
C LEU A 155 -25.45 -20.45 -29.43
N VAL A 156 -24.30 -20.56 -30.09
CA VAL A 156 -23.26 -21.54 -29.80
C VAL A 156 -22.14 -20.80 -29.07
N LEU A 157 -21.97 -21.13 -27.81
CA LEU A 157 -21.08 -20.44 -26.89
C LEU A 157 -19.94 -21.37 -26.43
N GLN A 158 -18.86 -20.78 -25.97
CA GLN A 158 -17.82 -21.49 -25.25
C GLN A 158 -18.44 -22.20 -24.04
N TYR A 159 -18.16 -23.49 -23.87
CA TYR A 159 -18.50 -24.18 -22.63
C TYR A 159 -17.50 -23.83 -21.54
N VAL A 160 -17.99 -23.53 -20.36
CA VAL A 160 -17.18 -23.23 -19.16
C VAL A 160 -17.53 -24.27 -18.10
N ASP A 161 -16.57 -25.10 -17.74
CA ASP A 161 -16.74 -26.08 -16.65
C ASP A 161 -16.38 -25.46 -15.31
N GLY A 162 -17.37 -24.89 -14.64
CA GLY A 162 -17.13 -24.11 -13.42
C GLY A 162 -18.38 -23.89 -12.59
N LEU A 163 -18.28 -22.99 -11.63
CA LEU A 163 -19.37 -22.53 -10.78
C LEU A 163 -19.72 -21.08 -11.10
N THR A 164 -21.00 -20.74 -11.04
CA THR A 164 -21.41 -19.34 -11.00
C THR A 164 -20.96 -18.69 -9.69
N LEU A 165 -20.78 -17.38 -9.68
CA LEU A 165 -20.42 -16.67 -8.43
C LEU A 165 -21.55 -16.78 -7.37
N GLU A 166 -22.79 -17.06 -7.78
CA GLU A 166 -23.87 -17.35 -6.84
C GLU A 166 -23.65 -18.72 -6.15
N GLU A 167 -23.26 -19.73 -6.90
CA GLU A 167 -22.88 -21.04 -6.36
C GLU A 167 -21.64 -20.93 -5.45
N VAL A 168 -20.62 -20.14 -5.87
CA VAL A 168 -19.46 -19.82 -5.06
C VAL A 168 -19.88 -19.17 -3.74
N ARG A 169 -20.77 -18.18 -3.79
CA ARG A 169 -21.31 -17.49 -2.62
C ARG A 169 -22.03 -18.46 -1.66
N ALA A 170 -22.88 -19.29 -2.19
CA ALA A 170 -23.65 -20.28 -1.41
C ALA A 170 -22.70 -21.28 -0.73
N ARG A 171 -21.72 -21.81 -1.45
CA ARG A 171 -20.72 -22.75 -0.91
C ARG A 171 -19.79 -22.11 0.09
N ALA A 172 -19.30 -20.89 -0.17
CA ALA A 172 -18.42 -20.19 0.77
C ALA A 172 -19.08 -19.90 2.11
N ARG A 173 -20.41 -19.72 2.13
CA ARG A 173 -21.18 -19.60 3.39
C ARG A 173 -21.29 -20.92 4.16
N LEU A 174 -21.43 -22.03 3.46
CA LEU A 174 -21.55 -23.35 4.07
C LEU A 174 -20.19 -23.91 4.49
N ASN A 175 -19.18 -23.74 3.68
CA ASN A 175 -17.82 -24.22 3.91
C ASN A 175 -16.78 -23.16 3.53
N PRO A 176 -16.47 -22.19 4.40
CA PRO A 176 -15.48 -21.15 4.11
C PRO A 176 -14.10 -21.70 3.77
N ALA A 177 -13.71 -22.86 4.29
CA ALA A 177 -12.41 -23.47 4.05
C ALA A 177 -12.23 -23.91 2.59
N GLU A 178 -13.29 -24.27 1.89
CA GLU A 178 -13.29 -24.64 0.47
C GLU A 178 -12.79 -23.51 -0.43
N PHE A 179 -13.08 -22.26 -0.04
CA PHE A 179 -12.67 -21.05 -0.74
C PHE A 179 -11.54 -20.30 -0.01
N GLY A 180 -10.68 -21.04 0.67
CA GLY A 180 -9.51 -20.49 1.35
C GLY A 180 -9.78 -19.77 2.66
N GLY A 181 -10.99 -19.90 3.26
CA GLY A 181 -11.32 -19.32 4.55
C GLY A 181 -11.09 -17.80 4.60
N SER A 182 -10.09 -17.38 5.36
CA SER A 182 -9.72 -15.97 5.50
C SER A 182 -9.24 -15.30 4.20
N ARG A 183 -8.94 -16.07 3.16
CA ARG A 183 -8.54 -15.57 1.83
C ARG A 183 -9.74 -15.22 0.95
N PHE A 184 -10.96 -15.55 1.33
CA PHE A 184 -12.14 -15.38 0.48
C PHE A 184 -12.30 -13.94 -0.05
N HIS A 185 -12.00 -12.94 0.75
CA HIS A 185 -12.07 -11.55 0.32
C HIS A 185 -11.00 -11.17 -0.72
N GLU A 186 -9.87 -11.88 -0.74
CA GLU A 186 -8.89 -11.76 -1.84
C GLU A 186 -9.47 -12.29 -3.15
N PHE A 187 -10.22 -13.42 -3.12
CA PHE A 187 -10.95 -13.93 -4.28
C PHE A 187 -12.01 -12.94 -4.77
N VAL A 188 -12.77 -12.35 -3.86
CA VAL A 188 -13.78 -11.33 -4.20
C VAL A 188 -13.15 -10.15 -4.94
N CYS A 189 -12.00 -9.66 -4.47
CA CYS A 189 -11.26 -8.60 -5.16
C CYS A 189 -10.77 -9.06 -6.54
N ALA A 190 -10.26 -10.27 -6.65
CA ALA A 190 -9.75 -10.82 -7.91
C ALA A 190 -10.86 -11.01 -8.95
N TYR A 191 -12.04 -11.49 -8.54
CA TYR A 191 -13.22 -11.52 -9.40
C TYR A 191 -13.59 -10.14 -9.92
N GLY A 192 -13.63 -9.15 -9.01
CA GLY A 192 -13.93 -7.77 -9.38
C GLY A 192 -12.94 -7.21 -10.39
N VAL A 193 -11.64 -7.44 -10.20
CA VAL A 193 -10.58 -7.00 -11.13
C VAL A 193 -10.77 -7.60 -12.52
N ARG A 194 -11.08 -8.90 -12.61
CA ARG A 194 -11.34 -9.58 -13.91
C ARG A 194 -12.59 -9.05 -14.59
N ILE A 195 -13.68 -8.92 -13.84
CA ILE A 195 -14.92 -8.35 -14.37
C ILE A 195 -14.71 -6.91 -14.85
N LEU A 196 -13.96 -6.08 -14.09
CA LEU A 196 -13.66 -4.70 -14.48
C LEU A 196 -12.81 -4.62 -15.74
N SER A 197 -11.90 -5.56 -15.98
CA SER A 197 -11.17 -5.68 -17.23
C SER A 197 -12.12 -5.88 -18.41
N ALA A 198 -13.08 -6.79 -18.26
CA ALA A 198 -14.11 -7.05 -19.28
C ALA A 198 -15.05 -5.84 -19.51
N LEU A 199 -15.52 -5.22 -18.41
CA LEU A 199 -16.37 -4.01 -18.50
C LEU A 199 -15.61 -2.84 -19.14
N GLY A 200 -14.36 -2.64 -18.80
CA GLY A 200 -13.52 -1.61 -19.40
C GLY A 200 -13.34 -1.80 -20.91
N HIS A 201 -13.23 -3.05 -21.36
CA HIS A 201 -13.20 -3.39 -22.79
C HIS A 201 -14.52 -2.99 -23.48
N LEU A 202 -15.67 -3.34 -22.91
CA LEU A 202 -17.00 -2.97 -23.45
C LEU A 202 -17.20 -1.44 -23.47
N HIS A 203 -16.87 -0.75 -22.39
CA HIS A 203 -17.05 0.69 -22.28
C HIS A 203 -16.14 1.49 -23.24
N ALA A 204 -15.01 0.92 -23.66
CA ALA A 204 -14.06 1.55 -24.58
C ALA A 204 -14.49 1.46 -26.06
N ASP A 205 -15.46 0.61 -26.39
CA ASP A 205 -15.98 0.46 -27.76
C ASP A 205 -16.54 1.78 -28.33
N ARG A 206 -16.66 1.83 -29.63
CA ARG A 206 -17.25 2.97 -30.32
C ARG A 206 -18.32 2.47 -31.33
N PRO A 207 -19.62 2.64 -31.06
CA PRO A 207 -20.20 3.27 -29.83
C PRO A 207 -19.93 2.46 -28.57
N ALA A 208 -19.88 3.15 -27.40
CA ALA A 208 -19.67 2.52 -26.12
C ALA A 208 -20.76 1.48 -25.82
N LYS A 209 -20.36 0.31 -25.30
CA LYS A 209 -21.28 -0.76 -24.91
C LYS A 209 -21.36 -0.86 -23.40
N VAL A 210 -22.49 -1.32 -22.90
CA VAL A 210 -22.72 -1.67 -21.50
C VAL A 210 -23.14 -3.12 -21.40
N TYR A 211 -22.81 -3.76 -20.28
CA TYR A 211 -23.23 -5.13 -20.04
C TYR A 211 -24.71 -5.20 -19.61
N GLY A 212 -25.11 -4.33 -18.66
CA GLY A 212 -26.49 -4.02 -18.28
C GLY A 212 -27.22 -5.00 -17.38
N ASP A 213 -26.75 -6.24 -17.17
CA ASP A 213 -27.39 -7.22 -16.25
C ASP A 213 -26.34 -8.01 -15.46
N LEU A 214 -25.37 -7.31 -14.86
CA LEU A 214 -24.33 -7.95 -14.09
C LEU A 214 -24.85 -8.40 -12.72
N LYS A 215 -24.73 -9.70 -12.48
CA LYS A 215 -25.09 -10.38 -11.23
C LYS A 215 -24.26 -11.65 -11.05
N PRO A 216 -24.23 -12.25 -9.85
CA PRO A 216 -23.42 -13.44 -9.58
C PRO A 216 -23.74 -14.64 -10.49
N ASP A 217 -25.00 -14.79 -10.92
CA ASP A 217 -25.42 -15.87 -11.82
C ASP A 217 -24.83 -15.76 -13.21
N ASN A 218 -24.49 -14.55 -13.65
CA ASN A 218 -23.97 -14.25 -14.99
C ASN A 218 -22.44 -14.26 -15.08
N VAL A 219 -21.75 -14.69 -14.01
CA VAL A 219 -20.30 -14.81 -13.96
C VAL A 219 -19.92 -16.20 -13.47
N MET A 220 -19.07 -16.89 -14.20
CA MET A 220 -18.56 -18.22 -13.83
C MET A 220 -17.08 -18.18 -13.49
N HIS A 221 -16.68 -19.05 -12.57
CA HIS A 221 -15.30 -19.37 -12.23
C HIS A 221 -15.03 -20.84 -12.51
N ASP A 222 -14.08 -21.14 -13.41
CA ASP A 222 -13.70 -22.48 -13.85
C ASP A 222 -12.54 -23.11 -13.05
N GLY A 223 -12.15 -22.50 -11.95
CA GLY A 223 -11.00 -22.91 -11.13
C GLY A 223 -9.73 -22.08 -11.41
N THR A 224 -9.61 -21.46 -12.58
CA THR A 224 -8.43 -20.67 -12.99
C THR A 224 -8.78 -19.31 -13.55
N SER A 225 -9.92 -19.17 -14.20
CA SER A 225 -10.36 -17.95 -14.85
C SER A 225 -11.79 -17.57 -14.45
N THR A 226 -12.13 -16.33 -14.75
CA THR A 226 -13.49 -15.81 -14.55
C THR A 226 -14.06 -15.48 -15.93
N LYS A 227 -15.32 -15.84 -16.18
CA LYS A 227 -16.01 -15.58 -17.43
C LYS A 227 -17.36 -14.93 -17.19
N ILE A 228 -17.62 -13.80 -17.81
CA ILE A 228 -18.96 -13.26 -17.95
C ILE A 228 -19.67 -14.10 -19.02
N ILE A 229 -20.80 -14.75 -18.69
CA ILE A 229 -21.38 -15.81 -19.50
C ILE A 229 -22.65 -15.41 -20.26
N ASP A 230 -23.38 -14.38 -19.84
CA ASP A 230 -24.59 -13.94 -20.52
C ASP A 230 -24.35 -12.66 -21.35
N VAL A 231 -23.87 -12.85 -22.56
CA VAL A 231 -23.63 -11.76 -23.52
C VAL A 231 -24.89 -11.21 -24.19
N GLY A 232 -26.05 -11.83 -23.94
CA GLY A 232 -27.33 -11.38 -24.52
C GLY A 232 -27.84 -10.07 -23.93
N SER A 233 -27.29 -9.61 -22.81
CA SER A 233 -27.62 -8.34 -22.19
C SER A 233 -26.75 -7.16 -22.68
N VAL A 234 -25.65 -7.44 -23.41
CA VAL A 234 -24.73 -6.43 -23.96
C VAL A 234 -25.42 -5.58 -25.02
N ARG A 235 -25.36 -4.26 -24.86
CA ARG A 235 -25.99 -3.28 -25.77
C ARG A 235 -25.22 -1.99 -25.83
N GLU A 236 -25.54 -1.13 -26.79
CA GLU A 236 -24.99 0.23 -26.81
C GLU A 236 -25.46 1.03 -25.59
N ALA A 237 -24.55 1.83 -25.03
CA ALA A 237 -24.85 2.71 -23.91
C ALA A 237 -26.00 3.68 -24.26
N GLY A 238 -26.90 3.91 -23.33
CA GLY A 238 -28.07 4.76 -23.53
C GLY A 238 -29.27 4.02 -24.14
N LEU A 239 -29.16 2.76 -24.55
CA LEU A 239 -30.28 1.98 -25.00
C LEU A 239 -30.97 1.24 -23.85
N PRO A 240 -32.33 1.13 -23.89
CA PRO A 240 -33.07 0.35 -22.90
C PRO A 240 -32.77 -1.17 -23.07
N GLY A 241 -32.91 -1.91 -21.98
CA GLY A 241 -32.69 -3.35 -21.98
C GLY A 241 -33.04 -3.98 -20.65
N HIS A 242 -32.94 -5.30 -20.60
CA HIS A 242 -33.22 -6.06 -19.40
C HIS A 242 -32.21 -5.74 -18.30
N THR A 243 -32.71 -5.62 -17.07
CA THR A 243 -31.91 -5.44 -15.85
C THR A 243 -32.57 -6.23 -14.72
N THR A 244 -31.78 -6.78 -13.79
CA THR A 244 -32.29 -7.53 -12.66
C THR A 244 -32.50 -6.62 -11.45
N ASP A 245 -33.69 -6.66 -10.85
CA ASP A 245 -33.97 -5.89 -9.64
C ASP A 245 -33.03 -6.26 -8.50
N GLY A 246 -32.58 -5.25 -7.76
CA GLY A 246 -31.63 -5.39 -6.67
C GLY A 246 -30.15 -5.40 -7.11
N TYR A 247 -29.87 -5.39 -8.43
CA TYR A 247 -28.54 -5.15 -8.99
C TYR A 247 -28.52 -3.89 -9.87
N ARG A 248 -29.68 -3.41 -10.29
CA ARG A 248 -29.85 -2.21 -11.07
C ARG A 248 -29.60 -0.94 -10.22
N ALA A 249 -28.88 0.02 -10.78
CA ALA A 249 -28.68 1.32 -10.13
C ALA A 249 -30.02 2.04 -9.93
N PRO A 250 -30.25 2.70 -8.77
CA PRO A 250 -31.54 3.36 -8.46
C PRO A 250 -31.93 4.46 -9.44
N THR A 251 -30.95 5.06 -10.11
CA THR A 251 -31.12 6.16 -11.07
C THR A 251 -31.52 5.69 -12.47
N VAL A 252 -31.44 4.40 -12.76
CA VAL A 252 -31.79 3.85 -14.07
C VAL A 252 -33.30 3.67 -14.17
N ASP A 253 -33.94 4.47 -15.03
CA ASP A 253 -35.32 4.19 -15.46
C ASP A 253 -35.35 2.86 -16.24
N PRO A 254 -36.25 1.93 -15.93
CA PRO A 254 -36.43 0.70 -16.70
C PRO A 254 -36.66 0.90 -18.19
N ARG A 255 -37.15 2.07 -18.57
CA ARG A 255 -37.36 2.49 -19.97
C ARG A 255 -36.20 3.34 -20.51
N GLY A 256 -35.29 3.77 -19.66
CA GLY A 256 -34.09 4.55 -19.99
C GLY A 256 -32.91 3.64 -20.29
N GLY A 257 -31.87 4.24 -20.89
CA GLY A 257 -30.63 3.52 -21.19
C GLY A 257 -29.71 3.43 -19.97
N SER A 258 -28.91 2.37 -19.93
CA SER A 258 -27.81 2.22 -18.93
C SER A 258 -26.53 2.84 -19.44
N THR A 259 -25.68 3.23 -18.50
CA THR A 259 -24.33 3.77 -18.72
C THR A 259 -23.27 2.84 -18.14
N GLY A 260 -21.99 3.07 -18.45
CA GLY A 260 -20.90 2.30 -17.85
C GLY A 260 -20.85 2.42 -16.32
N GLN A 261 -21.26 3.56 -15.76
CA GLN A 261 -21.33 3.75 -14.30
C GLN A 261 -22.45 2.92 -13.64
N ASP A 262 -23.47 2.51 -14.39
CA ASP A 262 -24.52 1.61 -13.88
C ASP A 262 -24.03 0.17 -13.85
N ASP A 263 -23.17 -0.25 -14.78
CA ASP A 263 -22.46 -1.53 -14.69
C ASP A 263 -21.54 -1.59 -13.47
N LEU A 264 -20.86 -0.47 -13.12
CA LEU A 264 -20.04 -0.39 -11.92
C LEU A 264 -20.88 -0.51 -10.63
N PHE A 265 -22.10 0.05 -10.62
CA PHE A 265 -23.05 -0.15 -9.53
C PHE A 265 -23.45 -1.63 -9.40
N SER A 266 -23.83 -2.25 -10.50
CA SER A 266 -24.22 -3.67 -10.55
C SER A 266 -23.07 -4.58 -10.09
N LEU A 267 -21.84 -4.25 -10.47
CA LEU A 267 -20.65 -4.93 -9.95
C LEU A 267 -20.47 -4.72 -8.46
N GLY A 268 -20.62 -3.48 -7.98
CA GLY A 268 -20.57 -3.17 -6.55
C GLY A 268 -21.53 -4.02 -5.73
N GLU A 269 -22.80 -4.12 -6.16
CA GLU A 269 -23.81 -4.97 -5.53
C GLU A 269 -23.48 -6.47 -5.62
N THR A 270 -22.97 -6.92 -6.77
CA THR A 270 -22.51 -8.29 -6.97
C THR A 270 -21.42 -8.67 -5.96
N LEU A 271 -20.37 -7.84 -5.86
CA LEU A 271 -19.25 -8.08 -4.95
C LEU A 271 -19.66 -7.91 -3.47
N ARG A 272 -20.57 -6.99 -3.15
CA ARG A 272 -21.11 -6.83 -1.81
C ARG A 272 -21.82 -8.11 -1.33
N ARG A 273 -22.70 -8.64 -2.17
CA ARG A 273 -23.42 -9.89 -1.83
C ARG A 273 -22.48 -11.08 -1.78
N LEU A 274 -21.52 -11.16 -2.70
CA LEU A 274 -20.52 -12.22 -2.72
C LEU A 274 -19.64 -12.18 -1.47
N SER A 275 -19.14 -11.02 -1.09
CA SER A 275 -18.27 -10.85 0.09
C SER A 275 -18.95 -11.09 1.43
N GLY A 276 -20.27 -10.95 1.49
CA GLY A 276 -21.03 -10.97 2.74
C GLY A 276 -20.79 -9.74 3.63
N LEU A 277 -20.16 -8.70 3.11
CA LEU A 277 -19.93 -7.45 3.83
C LEU A 277 -21.19 -6.57 3.79
N GLY A 278 -21.89 -6.50 4.94
CA GLY A 278 -23.11 -5.74 5.11
C GLY A 278 -24.32 -6.35 4.37
N ALA A 279 -25.35 -6.72 5.11
CA ALA A 279 -26.60 -7.22 4.52
C ALA A 279 -27.35 -6.12 3.77
N SER A 280 -27.12 -4.85 4.14
CA SER A 280 -27.71 -3.67 3.54
C SER A 280 -26.65 -2.62 3.20
N PRO A 281 -26.96 -1.64 2.32
CA PRO A 281 -26.11 -0.47 2.09
C PRO A 281 -25.79 0.32 3.36
N GLY A 282 -26.71 0.39 4.32
CA GLY A 282 -26.50 1.02 5.62
C GLY A 282 -25.44 0.34 6.46
N GLU A 283 -25.53 -0.98 6.61
CA GLU A 283 -24.49 -1.76 7.31
C GLU A 283 -23.14 -1.69 6.62
N LEU A 284 -23.11 -1.67 5.29
CA LEU A 284 -21.88 -1.48 4.54
C LEU A 284 -21.27 -0.08 4.82
N ALA A 285 -22.12 0.94 4.97
CA ALA A 285 -21.67 2.29 5.32
C ALA A 285 -21.05 2.33 6.72
N GLU A 286 -21.67 1.67 7.70
CA GLU A 286 -21.14 1.54 9.07
C GLU A 286 -19.82 0.77 9.11
N LEU A 287 -19.65 -0.25 8.27
CA LEU A 287 -18.40 -1.01 8.15
C LEU A 287 -17.23 -0.14 7.66
N GLY A 288 -17.49 0.79 6.77
CA GLY A 288 -16.51 1.71 6.21
C GLY A 288 -16.28 2.97 7.05
N ASP A 289 -17.08 3.23 8.07
CA ASP A 289 -17.00 4.47 8.87
C ASP A 289 -15.92 4.35 9.96
N LEU A 290 -14.96 5.28 9.98
CA LEU A 290 -13.93 5.39 11.02
C LEU A 290 -14.42 6.08 12.30
N GLY A 291 -15.67 6.53 12.33
CA GLY A 291 -16.27 7.29 13.42
C GLY A 291 -15.81 8.76 13.48
N ALA A 292 -16.66 9.61 14.04
CA ALA A 292 -16.37 11.02 14.19
C ALA A 292 -15.16 11.28 15.11
N PRO A 293 -14.42 12.37 14.91
CA PRO A 293 -13.38 12.79 15.83
C PRO A 293 -13.98 12.98 17.24
N GLY A 294 -13.56 12.15 18.20
CA GLY A 294 -14.08 12.22 19.58
C GLY A 294 -14.94 11.05 20.02
N THR A 295 -15.51 10.26 19.13
CA THR A 295 -16.21 9.01 19.50
C THR A 295 -15.21 7.87 19.65
N ARG A 296 -15.17 7.27 20.86
CA ARG A 296 -14.20 6.19 21.18
C ARG A 296 -14.62 4.81 20.66
N THR A 297 -15.81 4.65 20.12
CA THR A 297 -16.39 3.36 19.76
C THR A 297 -17.30 3.53 18.54
N GLY A 298 -16.80 3.08 17.39
CA GLY A 298 -17.62 2.77 16.23
C GLY A 298 -17.33 1.34 15.77
N PRO A 299 -18.26 0.62 15.18
CA PRO A 299 -18.07 -0.76 14.72
C PRO A 299 -16.87 -0.91 13.76
N ALA A 300 -16.49 0.14 13.04
CA ALA A 300 -15.30 0.14 12.22
C ALA A 300 -13.98 0.21 13.02
N ALA A 301 -13.94 0.94 14.14
CA ALA A 301 -12.76 1.04 14.99
C ALA A 301 -12.41 -0.31 15.64
N ASP A 302 -13.40 -1.06 16.10
CA ASP A 302 -13.20 -2.39 16.67
C ASP A 302 -12.73 -3.39 15.60
N ARG A 303 -13.22 -3.28 14.37
CA ARG A 303 -12.81 -4.13 13.24
C ARG A 303 -11.44 -3.80 12.71
N MET A 304 -11.06 -2.52 12.67
CA MET A 304 -9.70 -2.10 12.29
C MET A 304 -8.64 -2.71 13.21
N THR A 305 -8.96 -2.89 14.48
CA THR A 305 -8.07 -3.48 15.48
C THR A 305 -8.20 -4.99 15.60
N ALA A 306 -9.11 -5.62 14.83
CA ALA A 306 -9.25 -7.06 14.80
C ALA A 306 -7.97 -7.73 14.26
N PRO A 307 -7.65 -8.97 14.72
CA PRO A 307 -6.49 -9.70 14.19
C PRO A 307 -6.58 -9.89 12.66
N ALA A 308 -5.43 -9.86 11.99
CA ALA A 308 -5.34 -10.20 10.57
C ALA A 308 -5.97 -11.59 10.29
N PRO A 309 -6.57 -11.82 9.10
CA PRO A 309 -6.59 -10.99 7.88
C PRO A 309 -7.72 -9.97 7.83
N HIS A 310 -8.50 -9.91 8.87
CA HIS A 310 -9.67 -9.04 8.94
C HIS A 310 -9.31 -7.62 9.33
N GLY A 311 -9.56 -6.72 9.66
CA GLY A 311 -9.06 -5.41 10.05
C GLY A 311 -9.17 -4.40 8.90
N LEU A 312 -8.15 -3.58 8.71
CA LEU A 312 -8.20 -2.45 7.78
C LEU A 312 -8.54 -2.86 6.34
N GLY A 313 -8.08 -4.02 5.88
CA GLY A 313 -8.36 -4.52 4.54
C GLY A 313 -9.86 -4.69 4.25
N LEU A 314 -10.65 -5.15 5.23
CA LEU A 314 -12.10 -5.24 5.09
C LEU A 314 -12.78 -3.86 5.09
N VAL A 315 -12.27 -2.92 5.89
CA VAL A 315 -12.73 -1.53 5.86
C VAL A 315 -12.47 -0.91 4.48
N SER A 316 -11.28 -1.17 3.92
CA SER A 316 -10.92 -0.71 2.57
C SER A 316 -11.85 -1.30 1.50
N LEU A 317 -12.13 -2.62 1.56
CA LEU A 317 -13.07 -3.27 0.66
C LEU A 317 -14.48 -2.69 0.79
N ALA A 318 -14.98 -2.55 2.01
CA ALA A 318 -16.29 -1.93 2.27
C ALA A 318 -16.40 -0.53 1.67
N ARG A 319 -15.34 0.28 1.72
CA ARG A 319 -15.30 1.61 1.10
C ARG A 319 -15.35 1.57 -0.43
N VAL A 320 -14.63 0.62 -1.06
CA VAL A 320 -14.75 0.42 -2.52
C VAL A 320 -16.19 0.09 -2.88
N LEU A 321 -16.79 -0.90 -2.21
CA LEU A 321 -18.16 -1.33 -2.49
C LEU A 321 -19.17 -0.21 -2.23
N ARG A 322 -19.01 0.55 -1.12
CA ARG A 322 -19.83 1.71 -0.81
C ARG A 322 -19.76 2.79 -1.89
N ARG A 323 -18.56 3.10 -2.40
CA ARG A 323 -18.39 4.08 -3.48
C ARG A 323 -19.05 3.59 -4.78
N ALA A 324 -18.86 2.33 -5.13
CA ALA A 324 -19.48 1.75 -6.33
C ALA A 324 -21.02 1.78 -6.28
N THR A 325 -21.60 1.60 -5.10
CA THR A 325 -23.07 1.51 -4.91
C THR A 325 -23.73 2.84 -4.46
N ARG A 326 -23.07 3.99 -4.70
CA ARG A 326 -23.68 5.28 -4.47
C ARG A 326 -24.87 5.50 -5.40
N THR A 327 -25.89 6.18 -4.88
CA THR A 327 -27.10 6.51 -5.66
C THR A 327 -26.74 7.41 -6.84
N GLU A 328 -26.05 8.52 -6.57
CA GLU A 328 -25.65 9.46 -7.60
C GLU A 328 -24.46 8.95 -8.42
N PRO A 329 -24.56 8.88 -9.77
CA PRO A 329 -23.47 8.42 -10.63
C PRO A 329 -22.17 9.21 -10.45
N ALA A 330 -22.24 10.52 -10.22
CA ALA A 330 -21.07 11.37 -10.01
C ALA A 330 -20.27 11.03 -8.73
N GLU A 331 -20.89 10.36 -7.76
CA GLU A 331 -20.23 9.88 -6.53
C GLU A 331 -19.54 8.53 -6.72
N ARG A 332 -19.85 7.80 -7.79
CA ARG A 332 -19.25 6.50 -8.10
C ARG A 332 -17.85 6.67 -8.69
N PHE A 333 -17.25 5.57 -9.07
CA PHE A 333 -16.03 5.59 -9.88
C PHE A 333 -16.35 6.14 -11.28
N ALA A 334 -15.42 6.91 -11.83
CA ALA A 334 -15.61 7.53 -13.14
C ALA A 334 -15.69 6.48 -14.26
N ASP A 335 -14.86 5.44 -14.16
CA ASP A 335 -14.78 4.35 -15.12
C ASP A 335 -14.33 3.03 -14.47
N ALA A 336 -14.32 1.97 -15.26
CA ALA A 336 -13.91 0.63 -14.83
C ALA A 336 -12.44 0.61 -14.39
N ARG A 337 -11.57 1.39 -15.02
CA ARG A 337 -10.14 1.45 -14.71
C ARG A 337 -9.87 2.05 -13.33
N GLU A 338 -10.58 3.13 -12.98
CA GLU A 338 -10.45 3.74 -11.65
C GLU A 338 -10.87 2.73 -10.56
N MET A 339 -12.02 2.07 -10.73
CA MET A 339 -12.48 1.06 -9.77
C MET A 339 -11.51 -0.13 -9.68
N GLU A 340 -10.99 -0.60 -10.81
CA GLU A 340 -10.03 -1.69 -10.88
C GLU A 340 -8.75 -1.37 -10.10
N GLN A 341 -8.18 -0.18 -10.28
CA GLN A 341 -6.99 0.27 -9.57
C GLN A 341 -7.20 0.27 -8.05
N GLN A 342 -8.37 0.74 -7.60
CA GLN A 342 -8.68 0.75 -6.17
C GLN A 342 -8.86 -0.68 -5.63
N LEU A 343 -9.55 -1.53 -6.36
CA LEU A 343 -9.77 -2.92 -5.95
C LEU A 343 -8.47 -3.73 -5.93
N ARG A 344 -7.56 -3.52 -6.89
CA ARG A 344 -6.19 -4.08 -6.88
C ARG A 344 -5.41 -3.63 -5.65
N GLY A 345 -5.53 -2.35 -5.28
CA GLY A 345 -4.90 -1.82 -4.07
C GLY A 345 -5.39 -2.50 -2.81
N VAL A 346 -6.71 -2.72 -2.70
CA VAL A 346 -7.33 -3.43 -1.57
C VAL A 346 -6.94 -4.91 -1.54
N PHE A 347 -6.91 -5.57 -2.70
CA PHE A 347 -6.42 -6.95 -2.80
C PHE A 347 -5.01 -7.11 -2.23
N ARG A 348 -4.08 -6.23 -2.63
CA ARG A 348 -2.70 -6.23 -2.12
C ARG A 348 -2.64 -5.98 -0.62
N GLU A 349 -3.49 -5.09 -0.11
CA GLU A 349 -3.57 -4.81 1.33
C GLU A 349 -4.05 -6.03 2.13
N LEU A 350 -5.17 -6.63 1.73
CA LEU A 350 -5.70 -7.85 2.35
C LEU A 350 -4.63 -8.94 2.41
N ARG A 351 -3.91 -9.11 1.32
CA ARG A 351 -2.88 -10.12 1.20
C ARG A 351 -1.66 -9.83 2.07
N SER A 352 -1.12 -8.61 2.03
CA SER A 352 0.02 -8.24 2.88
C SER A 352 -0.32 -8.32 4.37
N LEU A 353 -1.53 -7.93 4.76
CA LEU A 353 -2.02 -8.07 6.13
C LEU A 353 -2.11 -9.53 6.58
N ARG A 354 -2.52 -10.44 5.69
CA ARG A 354 -2.64 -11.87 6.01
C ARG A 354 -1.29 -12.59 6.01
N THR A 355 -0.45 -12.32 5.01
CA THR A 355 0.79 -13.08 4.81
C THR A 355 2.02 -12.46 5.46
N GLY A 356 1.97 -11.17 5.78
CA GLY A 356 3.14 -10.39 6.18
C GLY A 356 4.15 -10.14 5.04
N LEU A 357 3.83 -10.55 3.81
CA LEU A 357 4.70 -10.38 2.65
C LEU A 357 4.46 -9.04 1.95
N GLU A 358 5.52 -8.51 1.38
CA GLU A 358 5.46 -7.29 0.57
C GLU A 358 4.62 -7.51 -0.68
N THR A 359 3.72 -6.56 -0.95
CA THR A 359 2.88 -6.54 -2.16
C THR A 359 3.00 -5.18 -2.86
N PHE A 360 4.21 -4.62 -2.88
CA PHE A 360 4.45 -3.30 -3.42
C PHE A 360 4.21 -3.22 -4.92
N GLU A 361 3.54 -2.14 -5.29
CA GLU A 361 3.46 -1.63 -6.66
C GLU A 361 3.41 -0.10 -6.57
N PRO A 362 4.09 0.62 -7.48
CA PRO A 362 4.02 2.07 -7.51
C PRO A 362 2.60 2.58 -7.59
N SER A 363 2.26 3.56 -6.76
CA SER A 363 0.94 4.19 -6.83
C SER A 363 0.73 4.89 -8.18
N PRO A 364 -0.40 4.66 -8.85
CA PRO A 364 -0.77 5.43 -10.02
C PRO A 364 -1.15 6.88 -9.68
N LEU A 365 -1.55 7.17 -8.43
CA LEU A 365 -2.09 8.45 -8.00
C LEU A 365 -1.11 9.30 -7.18
N PHE A 366 -0.06 8.70 -6.58
CA PHE A 366 0.88 9.42 -5.73
C PHE A 366 2.33 9.15 -6.12
N LEU A 367 3.14 10.18 -5.98
CA LEU A 367 4.59 10.07 -5.94
C LEU A 367 5.03 9.71 -4.53
N GLN A 368 6.04 8.85 -4.41
CA GLN A 368 6.63 8.55 -3.11
C GLN A 368 7.34 9.79 -2.57
N SER A 369 7.06 10.12 -1.30
CA SER A 369 7.80 11.17 -0.62
C SER A 369 9.26 10.75 -0.40
N PRO A 370 10.24 11.62 -0.66
CA PRO A 370 11.63 11.36 -0.33
C PRO A 370 11.92 11.44 1.17
N TYR A 371 11.00 11.99 1.95
CA TYR A 371 11.18 12.27 3.37
C TYR A 371 10.59 11.17 4.25
N ALA A 372 11.25 10.89 5.37
CA ALA A 372 10.68 10.07 6.43
C ALA A 372 9.99 10.95 7.48
N LEU A 373 8.89 10.44 8.05
CA LEU A 373 8.21 11.06 9.18
C LEU A 373 8.80 10.52 10.49
N ASP A 374 10.10 10.69 10.66
CA ASP A 374 10.90 10.07 11.73
C ASP A 374 10.89 10.85 13.06
N GLY A 375 10.52 12.14 13.05
CA GLY A 375 10.51 12.97 14.24
C GLY A 375 11.89 13.11 14.90
N ALA A 376 12.96 13.12 14.09
CA ALA A 376 14.35 13.11 14.49
C ALA A 376 14.84 11.80 15.18
N LEU A 377 14.00 10.78 15.32
CA LEU A 377 14.40 9.47 15.84
C LEU A 377 15.45 8.80 14.94
N GLY A 378 15.32 8.98 13.63
CA GLY A 378 16.23 8.43 12.61
C GLY A 378 17.56 9.18 12.46
N SER A 379 17.80 10.22 13.23
CA SER A 379 19.02 11.03 13.22
C SER A 379 19.85 10.79 14.48
N ALA A 380 21.15 11.00 14.41
CA ALA A 380 21.99 11.05 15.60
C ALA A 380 21.50 12.15 16.56
N PRO A 381 21.63 12.01 17.88
CA PRO A 381 21.17 13.00 18.85
C PRO A 381 21.68 14.41 18.50
N PRO A 382 20.85 15.46 18.60
CA PRO A 382 21.34 16.83 18.46
C PRO A 382 22.29 17.18 19.61
N LEU A 383 23.20 18.12 19.39
CA LEU A 383 24.17 18.51 20.42
C LEU A 383 23.50 19.05 21.69
N THR A 384 22.33 19.69 21.56
CA THR A 384 21.47 20.14 22.66
C THR A 384 20.98 19.00 23.58
N HIS A 385 21.03 17.74 23.13
CA HIS A 385 20.70 16.57 23.94
C HIS A 385 21.50 16.50 25.22
N TRP A 386 22.76 16.93 25.17
CA TRP A 386 23.66 16.92 26.36
C TRP A 386 23.59 18.20 27.19
N ALA A 387 23.03 19.29 26.64
CA ALA A 387 22.86 20.55 27.38
C ALA A 387 21.59 20.54 28.24
N ALA A 388 20.54 19.85 27.84
CA ALA A 388 19.28 19.77 28.55
C ALA A 388 18.72 18.32 28.55
N PRO A 389 19.34 17.36 29.23
CA PRO A 389 19.03 15.94 29.13
C PRO A 389 17.63 15.54 29.61
N ALA A 390 16.97 16.36 30.41
CA ALA A 390 15.67 16.04 31.00
C ALA A 390 14.48 16.46 30.12
N ALA A 391 14.68 17.25 29.06
CA ALA A 391 13.58 17.89 28.32
C ALA A 391 13.26 17.25 26.98
N SER A 392 14.11 16.40 26.41
CA SER A 392 13.88 15.83 25.09
C SER A 392 13.51 14.35 25.17
N SER A 393 12.21 14.04 24.97
CA SER A 393 11.83 12.68 24.63
C SER A 393 12.53 12.29 23.32
N PRO A 394 13.27 11.17 23.27
CA PRO A 394 13.91 10.70 22.03
C PRO A 394 12.87 10.34 20.95
N TYR A 395 11.61 10.32 21.31
CA TYR A 395 10.47 9.94 20.46
C TYR A 395 9.56 11.12 20.12
N ALA A 396 10.13 12.31 19.96
CA ALA A 396 9.35 13.48 19.57
C ALA A 396 8.58 13.21 18.26
N LEU A 397 7.29 13.52 18.29
CA LEU A 397 6.46 13.43 17.10
C LEU A 397 6.85 14.53 16.10
N PRO A 398 6.90 14.23 14.78
CA PRO A 398 7.06 15.28 13.80
C PRO A 398 5.90 16.28 13.93
N THR A 399 6.19 17.58 13.76
CA THR A 399 5.14 18.60 13.87
C THR A 399 4.12 18.48 12.73
N PRO A 400 2.86 18.88 12.93
CA PRO A 400 1.85 18.83 11.87
C PRO A 400 2.27 19.59 10.61
N ALA A 401 2.90 20.76 10.76
CA ALA A 401 3.43 21.54 9.64
C ALA A 401 4.53 20.80 8.86
N GLN A 402 5.46 20.13 9.55
CA GLN A 402 6.47 19.29 8.90
C GLN A 402 5.84 18.14 8.10
N VAL A 403 4.80 17.51 8.66
CA VAL A 403 4.10 16.40 8.00
C VAL A 403 3.34 16.87 6.78
N ALA A 404 2.66 18.02 6.85
CA ALA A 404 1.98 18.63 5.71
C ALA A 404 2.92 18.81 4.49
N GLN A 405 4.20 19.09 4.73
CA GLN A 405 5.22 19.28 3.69
C GLN A 405 5.84 17.97 3.18
N ARG A 406 5.71 16.87 3.94
CA ARG A 406 6.44 15.61 3.72
C ARG A 406 5.54 14.44 3.31
N LEU A 407 4.23 14.57 3.36
CA LEU A 407 3.29 13.57 2.88
C LEU A 407 3.46 13.33 1.37
N PRO A 408 3.03 12.16 0.85
CA PRO A 408 3.08 11.87 -0.58
C PRO A 408 2.41 12.94 -1.43
N VAL A 409 2.97 13.17 -2.61
CA VAL A 409 2.48 14.20 -3.54
C VAL A 409 1.57 13.56 -4.57
N PRO A 410 0.32 14.06 -4.76
CA PRO A 410 -0.53 13.61 -5.85
C PRO A 410 0.15 13.78 -7.21
N ARG A 411 0.01 12.78 -8.09
CA ARG A 411 0.41 12.91 -9.49
C ARG A 411 -0.54 13.86 -10.20
N PRO A 412 -0.05 14.68 -11.13
CA PRO A 412 -0.91 15.55 -11.90
C PRO A 412 -1.86 14.75 -12.79
N ASP A 413 -3.07 15.26 -12.98
CA ASP A 413 -4.08 14.69 -13.85
C ASP A 413 -3.54 14.55 -15.28
N PRO A 414 -3.64 13.36 -15.91
CA PRO A 414 -3.22 13.16 -17.30
C PRO A 414 -3.90 14.08 -18.29
N ASP A 415 -5.12 14.50 -18.00
CA ASP A 415 -5.93 15.37 -18.88
C ASP A 415 -5.64 16.87 -18.66
N ASP A 416 -4.80 17.22 -17.67
CA ASP A 416 -4.42 18.62 -17.44
C ASP A 416 -3.51 19.14 -18.57
N PRO A 417 -3.77 20.35 -19.10
CA PRO A 417 -2.97 20.95 -20.16
C PRO A 417 -1.46 21.04 -19.85
N HIS A 418 -1.10 21.11 -18.57
CA HIS A 418 0.28 21.21 -18.11
C HIS A 418 0.85 19.87 -17.60
N HIS A 419 0.13 18.74 -17.78
CA HIS A 419 0.56 17.43 -17.27
C HIS A 419 2.03 17.12 -17.58
N ALA A 420 2.44 17.30 -18.85
CA ALA A 420 3.82 17.00 -19.28
C ALA A 420 4.86 17.89 -18.60
N GLY A 421 4.53 19.16 -18.37
CA GLY A 421 5.39 20.11 -17.63
C GLY A 421 5.48 19.77 -16.16
N LEU A 422 4.32 19.56 -15.52
CA LEU A 422 4.21 19.21 -14.10
C LEU A 422 4.93 17.91 -13.75
N SER A 423 4.83 16.89 -14.62
CA SER A 423 5.48 15.59 -14.43
C SER A 423 7.01 15.62 -14.56
N ARG A 424 7.57 16.68 -15.16
CA ARG A 424 9.02 16.86 -15.36
C ARG A 424 9.65 17.84 -14.38
N LEU A 425 8.84 18.49 -13.52
CA LEU A 425 9.40 19.41 -12.54
C LEU A 425 10.37 18.69 -11.62
N ALA A 426 11.62 19.16 -11.62
CA ALA A 426 12.62 18.69 -10.68
C ALA A 426 12.29 19.17 -9.25
N ASP A 427 12.79 18.48 -8.24
CA ASP A 427 12.73 18.96 -6.85
C ASP A 427 13.69 20.15 -6.71
N ALA A 428 13.14 21.33 -6.65
CA ALA A 428 13.86 22.59 -6.52
C ALA A 428 13.28 23.41 -5.36
N ALA A 429 13.96 24.53 -5.05
CA ALA A 429 13.45 25.43 -4.00
C ALA A 429 12.03 25.91 -4.35
N PRO A 430 11.12 25.95 -3.35
CA PRO A 430 9.72 26.33 -3.59
C PRO A 430 9.56 27.68 -4.30
N GLU A 431 10.39 28.65 -3.98
CA GLU A 431 10.37 30.01 -4.58
C GLU A 431 10.70 29.95 -6.07
N ALA A 432 11.73 29.17 -6.43
CA ALA A 432 12.13 29.00 -7.83
C ALA A 432 11.03 28.33 -8.65
N LEU A 433 10.34 27.32 -8.09
CA LEU A 433 9.21 26.66 -8.74
C LEU A 433 7.98 27.58 -8.85
N LEU A 434 7.70 28.38 -7.81
CA LEU A 434 6.64 29.38 -7.87
C LEU A 434 6.89 30.42 -8.96
N GLN A 435 8.14 30.90 -9.08
CA GLN A 435 8.54 31.83 -10.13
C GLN A 435 8.48 31.18 -11.51
N HIS A 436 8.99 29.96 -11.65
CA HIS A 436 8.97 29.21 -12.93
C HIS A 436 7.54 28.98 -13.44
N THR A 437 6.59 28.72 -12.54
CA THR A 437 5.20 28.47 -12.92
C THR A 437 4.34 29.74 -12.97
N ALA A 438 4.90 30.93 -12.70
CA ALA A 438 4.14 32.18 -12.58
C ALA A 438 3.32 32.51 -13.84
N ASP A 439 3.94 32.34 -15.02
CA ASP A 439 3.34 32.68 -16.31
C ASP A 439 2.57 31.50 -16.95
N TRP A 440 2.47 30.36 -16.25
CA TRP A 440 1.70 29.24 -16.77
C TRP A 440 0.22 29.56 -16.78
N ARG A 441 -0.47 29.17 -17.87
CA ARG A 441 -1.92 29.26 -17.95
C ARG A 441 -2.54 28.58 -16.71
N ALA A 442 -3.56 29.21 -16.13
CA ALA A 442 -4.23 28.68 -14.98
C ALA A 442 -4.89 27.32 -15.29
N SER A 443 -4.58 26.31 -14.50
CA SER A 443 -5.27 25.02 -14.46
C SER A 443 -5.39 24.54 -13.02
N ALA A 444 -6.27 23.58 -12.78
CA ALA A 444 -6.47 23.05 -11.43
C ALA A 444 -5.16 22.49 -10.85
N GLU A 445 -4.42 21.71 -11.63
CA GLU A 445 -3.15 21.10 -11.19
C GLU A 445 -2.05 22.12 -10.90
N VAL A 446 -1.96 23.20 -11.69
CA VAL A 446 -1.01 24.29 -11.42
C VAL A 446 -1.31 24.96 -10.08
N HIS A 447 -2.58 25.21 -9.77
CA HIS A 447 -2.96 25.77 -8.48
C HIS A 447 -2.76 24.80 -7.32
N LEU A 448 -3.03 23.50 -7.49
CA LEU A 448 -2.74 22.48 -6.49
C LEU A 448 -1.22 22.37 -6.22
N LEU A 449 -0.39 22.44 -7.26
CA LEU A 449 1.06 22.53 -7.09
C LEU A 449 1.46 23.77 -6.29
N ARG A 450 0.96 24.97 -6.70
CA ARG A 450 1.27 26.23 -6.01
C ARG A 450 0.80 26.23 -4.56
N CYS A 451 -0.33 25.61 -4.25
CA CYS A 451 -0.80 25.41 -2.87
C CYS A 451 0.28 24.69 -2.03
N ARG A 452 0.82 23.56 -2.52
CA ARG A 452 1.88 22.83 -1.82
C ARG A 452 3.18 23.63 -1.70
N LEU A 453 3.56 24.36 -2.75
CA LEU A 453 4.74 25.21 -2.72
C LEU A 453 4.62 26.37 -1.73
N ARG A 454 3.43 27.00 -1.62
CA ARG A 454 3.16 28.05 -0.63
C ARG A 454 3.24 27.54 0.82
N LEU A 455 2.90 26.27 1.08
CA LEU A 455 3.10 25.67 2.40
C LEU A 455 4.57 25.41 2.76
N ARG A 456 5.46 25.36 1.75
CA ARG A 456 6.91 25.09 1.93
C ARG A 456 7.77 26.34 1.86
N ALA A 457 7.31 27.39 1.17
CA ALA A 457 8.08 28.62 0.97
C ALA A 457 8.15 29.45 2.25
N PRO A 458 9.32 30.03 2.61
CA PRO A 458 9.48 30.90 3.78
C PRO A 458 8.51 32.09 3.80
N ASP A 459 8.32 32.73 2.63
CA ASP A 459 7.39 33.87 2.44
C ASP A 459 5.97 33.43 2.09
N GLY A 460 5.70 32.13 2.19
CA GLY A 460 4.42 31.51 1.90
C GLY A 460 3.45 31.59 3.07
N GLY A 461 2.83 30.47 3.35
CA GLY A 461 1.98 30.28 4.52
C GLY A 461 0.57 29.82 4.17
N PRO A 462 -0.20 29.41 5.21
CA PRO A 462 -1.50 28.79 5.03
C PRO A 462 -2.49 29.67 4.24
N GLY A 463 -2.54 30.96 4.48
CA GLY A 463 -3.45 31.86 3.76
C GLY A 463 -3.14 32.02 2.27
N ALA A 464 -1.85 31.97 1.88
CA ALA A 464 -1.48 31.97 0.47
C ALA A 464 -1.82 30.64 -0.20
N ALA A 465 -1.57 29.52 0.49
CA ALA A 465 -1.92 28.19 0.03
C ALA A 465 -3.43 28.02 -0.14
N GLU A 466 -4.24 28.56 0.79
CA GLU A 466 -5.70 28.52 0.71
C GLU A 466 -6.23 29.26 -0.51
N ARG A 467 -5.65 30.44 -0.86
CA ARG A 467 -6.05 31.17 -2.08
C ARG A 467 -5.82 30.36 -3.35
N GLU A 468 -4.70 29.65 -3.43
CA GLU A 468 -4.42 28.76 -4.55
C GLU A 468 -5.42 27.59 -4.58
N LEU A 469 -5.73 26.99 -3.44
CA LEU A 469 -6.69 25.88 -3.37
C LEU A 469 -8.10 26.30 -3.81
N ARG A 470 -8.57 27.46 -3.38
CA ARG A 470 -9.86 28.03 -3.84
C ARG A 470 -9.85 28.35 -5.35
N ALA A 471 -8.71 28.69 -5.92
CA ALA A 471 -8.59 28.88 -7.36
C ALA A 471 -8.68 27.54 -8.11
N ALA A 472 -8.06 26.48 -7.60
CA ALA A 472 -8.20 25.12 -8.13
C ALA A 472 -9.67 24.66 -8.10
N GLU A 473 -10.35 24.82 -6.95
CA GLU A 473 -11.75 24.47 -6.76
C GLU A 473 -12.68 25.13 -7.80
N ARG A 474 -12.49 26.45 -8.03
CA ARG A 474 -13.26 27.16 -9.06
C ARG A 474 -13.04 26.62 -10.47
N LEU A 475 -11.82 26.20 -10.80
CA LEU A 475 -11.49 25.63 -12.12
C LEU A 475 -12.04 24.21 -12.31
N ILE A 476 -12.10 23.42 -11.23
CA ILE A 476 -12.73 22.09 -11.22
C ILE A 476 -14.25 22.24 -11.41
N GLY A 477 -14.84 23.28 -10.85
CA GLY A 477 -16.25 23.62 -10.96
C GLY A 477 -17.13 22.97 -9.89
N PRO A 478 -18.32 23.55 -9.64
CA PRO A 478 -19.17 23.17 -8.52
C PRO A 478 -19.76 21.76 -8.60
N GLU A 479 -19.89 21.22 -9.81
CA GLU A 479 -20.43 19.86 -10.01
C GLU A 479 -19.41 18.76 -9.66
N ARG A 480 -18.12 19.01 -9.91
CA ARG A 480 -17.03 18.01 -9.72
C ARG A 480 -16.26 18.20 -8.42
N ALA A 481 -16.12 19.45 -7.96
CA ALA A 481 -15.33 19.79 -6.78
C ALA A 481 -15.71 18.99 -5.51
N PRO A 482 -17.01 18.73 -5.20
CA PRO A 482 -17.39 17.96 -4.02
C PRO A 482 -16.87 16.50 -4.02
N TYR A 483 -16.53 15.96 -5.19
CA TYR A 483 -16.12 14.57 -5.38
C TYR A 483 -14.64 14.43 -5.73
N ASP A 484 -13.91 15.53 -5.89
CA ASP A 484 -12.49 15.53 -6.21
C ASP A 484 -11.63 15.32 -4.96
N TRP A 485 -11.14 14.10 -4.77
CA TRP A 485 -10.30 13.75 -3.62
C TRP A 485 -9.02 14.59 -3.51
N ARG A 486 -8.55 15.22 -4.60
CA ARG A 486 -7.35 16.06 -4.60
C ARG A 486 -7.59 17.34 -3.80
N LEU A 487 -8.80 17.90 -3.84
CA LEU A 487 -9.18 19.05 -3.00
C LEU A 487 -9.16 18.68 -1.52
N ASP A 488 -9.80 17.56 -1.14
CA ASP A 488 -9.78 17.09 0.25
C ASP A 488 -8.37 16.78 0.73
N TRP A 489 -7.50 16.21 -0.15
CA TRP A 489 -6.10 15.99 0.19
C TRP A 489 -5.40 17.29 0.58
N HIS A 490 -5.55 18.35 -0.24
CA HIS A 490 -4.91 19.65 0.00
C HIS A 490 -5.54 20.40 1.17
N LEU A 491 -6.85 20.27 1.41
CA LEU A 491 -7.50 20.77 2.63
C LEU A 491 -6.93 20.08 3.88
N GLY A 492 -6.67 18.77 3.81
CA GLY A 492 -5.99 18.03 4.87
C GLY A 492 -4.58 18.54 5.14
N LEU A 493 -3.78 18.80 4.09
CA LEU A 493 -2.45 19.40 4.21
C LEU A 493 -2.51 20.80 4.84
N LEU A 494 -3.46 21.62 4.41
CA LEU A 494 -3.65 22.97 4.94
C LEU A 494 -4.03 22.93 6.43
N ALA A 495 -4.98 22.05 6.80
CA ALA A 495 -5.37 21.86 8.19
C ALA A 495 -4.20 21.41 9.08
N LEU A 496 -3.33 20.50 8.57
CA LEU A 496 -2.08 20.11 9.28
C LEU A 496 -1.14 21.30 9.43
N ALA A 497 -0.97 22.12 8.38
CA ALA A 497 -0.06 23.26 8.42
C ALA A 497 -0.42 24.28 9.50
N VAL A 498 -1.72 24.41 9.82
CA VAL A 498 -2.22 25.27 10.90
C VAL A 498 -2.44 24.53 12.23
N GLY A 499 -2.04 23.27 12.33
CA GLY A 499 -2.14 22.47 13.56
C GLY A 499 -3.52 21.89 13.85
N GLN A 500 -4.48 22.01 12.96
CA GLN A 500 -5.86 21.49 13.12
C GLN A 500 -5.95 20.00 12.76
N VAL A 501 -5.32 19.15 13.56
CA VAL A 501 -5.19 17.70 13.29
C VAL A 501 -6.52 16.97 13.17
N ALA A 502 -7.51 17.34 13.99
CA ALA A 502 -8.84 16.71 13.94
C ALA A 502 -9.57 17.03 12.62
N ALA A 503 -9.46 18.28 12.13
CA ALA A 503 -10.01 18.66 10.83
C ALA A 503 -9.27 17.95 9.68
N ALA A 504 -7.94 17.90 9.74
CA ALA A 504 -7.10 17.17 8.78
C ALA A 504 -7.52 15.69 8.68
N ARG A 505 -7.76 15.02 9.83
CA ARG A 505 -8.26 13.65 9.86
C ARG A 505 -9.56 13.51 9.08
N GLY A 506 -10.50 14.42 9.23
CA GLY A 506 -11.78 14.41 8.49
C GLY A 506 -11.58 14.51 6.97
N HIS A 507 -10.68 15.38 6.53
CA HIS A 507 -10.33 15.50 5.11
C HIS A 507 -9.64 14.23 4.57
N PHE A 508 -8.63 13.69 5.26
CA PHE A 508 -7.96 12.47 4.82
C PHE A 508 -8.87 11.24 4.87
N ASP A 509 -9.88 11.22 5.75
CA ASP A 509 -10.88 10.16 5.78
C ASP A 509 -11.78 10.19 4.53
N ARG A 510 -12.17 11.38 4.05
CA ARG A 510 -12.88 11.52 2.76
C ARG A 510 -12.00 11.11 1.59
N VAL A 511 -10.70 11.44 1.60
CA VAL A 511 -9.75 10.93 0.59
C VAL A 511 -9.70 9.40 0.64
N TYR A 512 -9.59 8.80 1.84
CA TYR A 512 -9.60 7.35 1.99
C TYR A 512 -10.93 6.72 1.54
N ALA A 513 -12.05 7.40 1.71
CA ALA A 513 -13.33 6.93 1.18
C ALA A 513 -13.38 6.97 -0.35
N SER A 514 -12.72 7.93 -0.98
CA SER A 514 -12.67 8.08 -2.44
C SER A 514 -11.67 7.13 -3.09
N ILE A 515 -10.49 6.92 -2.49
CA ILE A 515 -9.42 6.09 -3.04
C ILE A 515 -8.92 5.05 -2.02
N PRO A 516 -9.77 4.07 -1.65
CA PRO A 516 -9.47 3.14 -0.55
C PRO A 516 -8.28 2.20 -0.80
N GLY A 517 -7.93 1.96 -2.06
CA GLY A 517 -6.80 1.13 -2.46
C GLY A 517 -5.44 1.80 -2.27
N GLU A 518 -5.38 3.12 -2.01
CA GLU A 518 -4.14 3.87 -1.91
C GLU A 518 -3.56 3.88 -0.48
N TYR A 519 -2.22 3.96 -0.39
CA TYR A 519 -1.51 3.98 0.89
C TYR A 519 -1.41 5.39 1.50
N ALA A 520 -1.40 6.43 0.66
CA ALA A 520 -1.14 7.79 1.10
C ALA A 520 -2.16 8.32 2.13
N PRO A 521 -3.49 8.18 1.92
CA PRO A 521 -4.45 8.61 2.93
C PRO A 521 -4.34 7.82 4.24
N LYS A 522 -3.98 6.54 4.19
CA LYS A 522 -3.76 5.72 5.38
C LYS A 522 -2.54 6.18 6.17
N LEU A 523 -1.45 6.54 5.49
CA LEU A 523 -0.28 7.13 6.14
C LEU A 523 -0.64 8.44 6.86
N ALA A 524 -1.40 9.31 6.20
CA ALA A 524 -1.86 10.58 6.77
C ALA A 524 -2.82 10.38 7.96
N LEU A 525 -3.75 9.44 7.85
CA LEU A 525 -4.66 9.05 8.94
C LEU A 525 -3.91 8.45 10.13
N GLY A 526 -2.89 7.61 9.87
CA GLY A 526 -2.02 7.08 10.90
C GLY A 526 -1.35 8.18 11.71
N TYR A 527 -0.81 9.20 11.04
CA TYR A 527 -0.26 10.37 11.71
C TYR A 527 -1.30 11.17 12.51
N CYS A 528 -2.47 11.42 11.93
CA CYS A 528 -3.54 12.12 12.64
C CYS A 528 -4.00 11.36 13.89
N ALA A 529 -4.14 10.04 13.78
CA ALA A 529 -4.48 9.19 14.92
C ALA A 529 -3.40 9.22 16.01
N GLU A 530 -2.11 9.17 15.61
CA GLU A 530 -0.96 9.30 16.51
C GLU A 530 -0.99 10.63 17.28
N ARG A 531 -1.27 11.74 16.63
CA ARG A 531 -1.37 13.09 17.24
C ARG A 531 -2.60 13.28 18.11
N LEU A 532 -3.62 12.44 17.94
CA LEU A 532 -4.85 12.42 18.73
C LEU A 532 -4.83 11.36 19.84
N ASP A 533 -3.66 10.80 20.15
CA ASP A 533 -3.43 9.74 21.15
C ASP A 533 -4.22 8.45 20.90
N ARG A 534 -4.61 8.20 19.63
CA ARG A 534 -5.29 6.98 19.18
C ARG A 534 -4.27 5.95 18.70
N TRP A 535 -3.39 5.51 19.60
CA TRP A 535 -2.22 4.72 19.26
C TRP A 535 -2.51 3.38 18.58
N ARG A 536 -3.61 2.69 18.96
CA ARG A 536 -4.02 1.44 18.29
C ARG A 536 -4.48 1.69 16.86
N GLU A 537 -5.29 2.72 16.65
CA GLU A 537 -5.73 3.14 15.31
C GLU A 537 -4.52 3.55 14.45
N ALA A 538 -3.61 4.34 15.00
CA ALA A 538 -2.38 4.74 14.34
C ALA A 538 -1.54 3.53 13.90
N LEU A 539 -1.33 2.57 14.81
CA LEU A 539 -0.59 1.34 14.54
C LEU A 539 -1.22 0.54 13.41
N THR A 540 -2.55 0.41 13.39
CA THR A 540 -3.28 -0.32 12.36
C THR A 540 -3.03 0.28 10.97
N PHE A 541 -3.10 1.61 10.84
CA PHE A 541 -2.81 2.28 9.58
C PHE A 541 -1.34 2.14 9.16
N TYR A 542 -0.41 2.35 10.09
CA TYR A 542 1.02 2.25 9.79
C TYR A 542 1.43 0.83 9.41
N GLU A 543 0.88 -0.20 10.08
CA GLU A 543 1.17 -1.60 9.73
C GLU A 543 0.66 -1.97 8.34
N ALA A 544 -0.55 -1.55 7.96
CA ALA A 544 -1.08 -1.81 6.63
C ALA A 544 -0.19 -1.19 5.53
N VAL A 545 0.29 0.04 5.76
CA VAL A 545 1.21 0.70 4.83
C VAL A 545 2.58 0.03 4.81
N ARG A 546 3.15 -0.28 5.99
CA ARG A 546 4.48 -0.89 6.14
C ARG A 546 4.56 -2.30 5.55
N LEU A 547 3.56 -3.14 5.80
CA LEU A 547 3.52 -4.50 5.28
C LEU A 547 3.40 -4.51 3.76
N ARG A 548 2.61 -3.60 3.21
CA ARG A 548 2.47 -3.47 1.75
C ARG A 548 3.72 -2.90 1.09
N ASN A 549 4.40 -1.94 1.73
CA ASN A 549 5.62 -1.30 1.23
C ASN A 549 6.62 -1.06 2.37
N PRO A 550 7.46 -2.04 2.69
CA PRO A 550 8.49 -1.90 3.73
C PRO A 550 9.52 -0.80 3.45
N SER A 551 9.69 -0.41 2.18
CA SER A 551 10.64 0.65 1.79
C SER A 551 10.19 2.04 2.23
N LEU A 552 8.91 2.22 2.59
CA LEU A 552 8.36 3.49 3.04
C LEU A 552 8.65 3.71 4.53
N GLY A 553 9.82 4.30 4.84
CA GLY A 553 10.30 4.50 6.21
C GLY A 553 9.30 5.21 7.13
N SER A 554 8.52 6.17 6.62
CA SER A 554 7.51 6.90 7.40
C SER A 554 6.55 5.98 8.16
N ALA A 555 6.10 4.89 7.52
CA ALA A 555 5.22 3.92 8.17
C ALA A 555 5.95 3.09 9.25
N ALA A 556 7.21 2.74 9.01
CA ALA A 556 8.02 2.01 9.99
C ALA A 556 8.29 2.87 11.25
N PHE A 557 8.61 4.15 11.07
CA PHE A 557 8.80 5.08 12.19
C PHE A 557 7.49 5.30 12.97
N GLY A 558 6.38 5.49 12.28
CA GLY A 558 5.06 5.65 12.91
C GLY A 558 4.65 4.40 13.70
N ALA A 559 4.84 3.20 13.11
CA ALA A 559 4.56 1.93 13.79
C ALA A 559 5.45 1.74 15.03
N ALA A 560 6.73 2.11 14.96
CA ALA A 560 7.65 2.04 16.08
C ALA A 560 7.19 2.97 17.24
N ARG A 561 6.86 4.22 16.94
CA ARG A 561 6.36 5.17 17.95
C ARG A 561 5.04 4.71 18.56
N ALA A 562 4.09 4.24 17.74
CA ALA A 562 2.80 3.76 18.23
C ALA A 562 2.96 2.55 19.16
N ARG A 563 3.86 1.61 18.86
CA ARG A 563 4.17 0.48 19.73
C ARG A 563 4.77 0.91 21.05
N LEU A 564 5.74 1.85 21.02
CA LEU A 564 6.34 2.40 22.23
C LEU A 564 5.31 3.09 23.14
N ALA A 565 4.40 3.86 22.54
CA ALA A 565 3.33 4.54 23.26
C ALA A 565 2.30 3.58 23.87
N LEU A 566 1.98 2.49 23.16
CA LEU A 566 1.09 1.43 23.68
C LEU A 566 1.71 0.66 24.84
N GLY A 567 3.05 0.62 24.94
CA GLY A 567 3.76 -0.06 26.01
C GLY A 567 3.69 -1.59 25.94
N GLY A 568 4.11 -2.26 27.03
CA GLY A 568 4.15 -3.71 27.14
C GLY A 568 5.57 -4.26 27.10
N GLU A 569 5.76 -5.49 27.58
CA GLU A 569 7.08 -6.13 27.72
C GLU A 569 7.87 -6.22 26.40
N ARG A 570 7.17 -6.39 25.27
CA ARG A 570 7.80 -6.54 23.94
C ARG A 570 7.75 -5.30 23.08
N ALA A 571 7.15 -4.21 23.56
CA ALA A 571 6.92 -3.00 22.78
C ALA A 571 8.18 -2.48 22.10
N ARG A 572 9.31 -2.47 22.81
CA ARG A 572 10.60 -1.99 22.31
C ARG A 572 11.18 -2.92 21.25
N GLN A 573 11.12 -4.23 21.48
CA GLN A 573 11.57 -5.21 20.48
C GLN A 573 10.73 -5.14 19.21
N GLU A 574 9.42 -5.03 19.34
CA GLU A 574 8.51 -4.91 18.19
C GLU A 574 8.71 -3.59 17.45
N ALA A 575 8.97 -2.49 18.17
CA ALA A 575 9.31 -1.22 17.56
C ALA A 575 10.64 -1.31 16.78
N ALA A 576 11.66 -1.92 17.37
CA ALA A 576 12.93 -2.14 16.69
C ALA A 576 12.79 -3.06 15.48
N ARG A 577 12.01 -4.16 15.58
CA ARG A 577 11.73 -5.05 14.45
C ARG A 577 11.01 -4.34 13.31
N ALA A 578 10.09 -3.41 13.61
CA ALA A 578 9.41 -2.63 12.58
C ALA A 578 10.41 -1.76 11.78
N LEU A 579 11.41 -1.19 12.45
CA LEU A 579 12.49 -0.43 11.83
C LEU A 579 13.50 -1.34 11.12
N ASP A 580 13.80 -2.51 11.68
CA ASP A 580 14.69 -3.52 11.07
C ASP A 580 14.10 -4.12 9.79
N ALA A 581 12.79 -4.10 9.61
CA ALA A 581 12.13 -4.55 8.40
C ALA A 581 12.33 -3.61 7.19
N VAL A 582 12.86 -2.37 7.40
CA VAL A 582 13.16 -1.47 6.28
C VAL A 582 14.30 -2.07 5.44
N PRO A 583 14.05 -2.35 4.13
CA PRO A 583 14.96 -3.14 3.32
C PRO A 583 16.23 -2.39 2.92
N GLN A 584 17.23 -3.14 2.44
CA GLN A 584 18.57 -2.60 2.15
C GLN A 584 18.59 -1.52 1.08
N HIS A 585 17.72 -1.62 0.11
CA HIS A 585 17.62 -0.67 -1.00
C HIS A 585 16.85 0.61 -0.64
N SER A 586 16.18 0.65 0.53
CA SER A 586 15.44 1.83 0.95
C SER A 586 16.40 2.96 1.34
N ARG A 587 16.13 4.18 0.85
CA ARG A 587 16.82 5.41 1.27
C ARG A 587 16.70 5.70 2.76
N HIS A 588 15.71 5.12 3.42
CA HIS A 588 15.45 5.32 4.85
C HIS A 588 16.13 4.29 5.75
N ARG A 589 16.90 3.35 5.17
CA ARG A 589 17.55 2.29 5.94
C ARG A 589 18.44 2.79 7.05
N THR A 590 19.38 3.70 6.74
CA THR A 590 20.32 4.24 7.73
C THR A 590 19.57 4.91 8.86
N ALA A 591 18.57 5.74 8.56
CA ALA A 591 17.73 6.39 9.56
C ALA A 591 16.97 5.38 10.43
N ALA A 592 16.39 4.34 9.83
CA ALA A 592 15.68 3.28 10.57
C ALA A 592 16.62 2.51 11.52
N ARG A 593 17.84 2.20 11.09
CA ARG A 593 18.85 1.52 11.92
C ARG A 593 19.35 2.43 13.04
N THR A 594 19.55 3.72 12.78
CA THR A 594 19.86 4.71 13.82
C THR A 594 18.77 4.75 14.89
N ALA A 595 17.51 4.80 14.47
CA ALA A 595 16.37 4.77 15.39
C ALA A 595 16.32 3.49 16.23
N ALA A 596 16.58 2.32 15.64
CA ALA A 596 16.60 1.05 16.37
C ALA A 596 17.68 1.01 17.46
N VAL A 597 18.88 1.56 17.20
CA VAL A 597 19.94 1.73 18.23
C VAL A 597 19.45 2.64 19.35
N ARG A 598 18.87 3.80 19.02
CA ARG A 598 18.42 4.79 20.02
C ARG A 598 17.27 4.27 20.89
N ILE A 599 16.34 3.51 20.33
CA ILE A 599 15.29 2.82 21.11
C ILE A 599 15.92 1.84 22.10
N GLY A 600 16.93 1.09 21.68
CA GLY A 600 17.69 0.19 22.55
C GLY A 600 18.39 0.94 23.68
N VAL A 601 19.03 2.07 23.40
CA VAL A 601 19.70 2.90 24.41
C VAL A 601 18.72 3.41 25.47
N GLU A 602 17.55 3.87 25.07
CA GLU A 602 16.52 4.34 26.02
C GLU A 602 16.03 3.21 26.93
N HIS A 603 15.93 2.00 26.41
CA HIS A 603 15.65 0.83 27.23
C HIS A 603 16.72 0.61 28.31
N LEU A 604 17.99 0.74 27.95
CA LEU A 604 19.09 0.56 28.90
C LEU A 604 19.08 1.57 30.04
N ARG A 605 18.58 2.79 29.79
CA ARG A 605 18.42 3.83 30.81
C ARG A 605 17.37 3.48 31.85
N THR A 606 16.37 2.67 31.50
CA THR A 606 15.22 2.33 32.35
C THR A 606 15.23 0.90 32.88
N ALA A 607 16.09 0.01 32.37
CA ALA A 607 16.16 -1.39 32.76
C ALA A 607 16.60 -1.53 34.22
N ALA A 608 15.88 -2.31 35.03
CA ALA A 608 16.12 -2.57 36.42
C ALA A 608 16.81 -3.93 36.65
N ASP A 609 16.61 -4.91 35.77
CA ASP A 609 17.24 -6.23 35.87
C ASP A 609 18.56 -6.33 35.12
N GLY A 610 19.59 -6.81 35.81
CA GLY A 610 20.95 -6.90 35.26
C GLY A 610 21.10 -7.94 34.16
N GLY A 611 20.24 -8.97 34.10
CA GLY A 611 20.22 -9.98 33.01
C GLY A 611 19.67 -9.42 31.72
N GLU A 612 18.52 -8.76 31.80
CA GLU A 612 17.87 -8.07 30.69
C GLU A 612 18.77 -6.95 30.13
N LEU A 613 19.41 -6.18 31.05
CA LEU A 613 20.33 -5.11 30.70
C LEU A 613 21.52 -5.64 29.87
N ARG A 614 22.17 -6.73 30.29
CA ARG A 614 23.32 -7.30 29.56
C ARG A 614 22.92 -7.80 28.17
N GLY A 615 21.75 -8.45 28.05
CA GLY A 615 21.19 -8.86 26.75
C GLY A 615 20.94 -7.67 25.83
N GLY A 616 20.28 -6.64 26.35
CA GLY A 616 19.99 -5.40 25.61
C GLY A 616 21.24 -4.63 25.21
N LEU A 617 22.25 -4.55 26.09
CA LEU A 617 23.55 -3.92 25.77
C LEU A 617 24.28 -4.62 24.64
N ARG A 618 24.30 -5.95 24.65
CA ARG A 618 24.90 -6.72 23.55
C ARG A 618 24.20 -6.42 22.23
N GLU A 619 22.88 -6.44 22.20
CA GLU A 619 22.09 -6.11 21.02
C GLU A 619 22.35 -4.69 20.52
N VAL A 620 22.42 -3.70 21.41
CA VAL A 620 22.73 -2.30 21.05
C VAL A 620 24.13 -2.17 20.45
N LEU A 621 25.15 -2.85 21.02
CA LEU A 621 26.51 -2.81 20.51
C LEU A 621 26.61 -3.49 19.12
N GLU A 622 25.96 -4.62 18.92
CA GLU A 622 25.88 -5.29 17.61
C GLU A 622 25.22 -4.39 16.56
N ARG A 623 24.08 -3.78 16.90
CA ARG A 623 23.38 -2.84 16.02
C ARG A 623 24.21 -1.60 15.70
N LEU A 624 24.94 -1.06 16.68
CA LEU A 624 25.82 0.09 16.49
C LEU A 624 26.98 -0.26 15.53
N ALA A 625 27.60 -1.43 15.70
CA ALA A 625 28.64 -1.90 14.80
C ALA A 625 28.13 -2.06 13.36
N LEU A 626 26.95 -2.68 13.20
CA LEU A 626 26.31 -2.83 11.90
C LEU A 626 25.94 -1.47 11.29
N LEU A 627 25.44 -0.53 12.09
CA LEU A 627 25.12 0.83 11.64
C LEU A 627 26.34 1.52 11.02
N PHE A 628 27.51 1.40 11.65
CA PHE A 628 28.73 2.03 11.19
C PHE A 628 29.39 1.33 10.00
N HIS A 629 29.29 0.00 9.91
CA HIS A 629 30.05 -0.78 8.94
C HIS A 629 29.23 -1.36 7.79
N ALA A 630 27.93 -1.55 7.99
CA ALA A 630 27.05 -2.18 7.00
C ALA A 630 25.84 -1.33 6.58
N HIS A 631 25.43 -0.36 7.41
CA HIS A 631 24.17 0.36 7.19
C HIS A 631 24.35 1.84 6.82
N GLY A 632 25.57 2.26 6.52
CA GLY A 632 25.84 3.51 5.81
C GLY A 632 25.86 4.79 6.63
N LEU A 633 25.97 4.72 7.97
CA LEU A 633 26.27 5.91 8.77
C LEU A 633 27.77 6.22 8.64
N THR A 634 28.12 7.08 7.69
CA THR A 634 29.53 7.41 7.35
C THR A 634 29.99 8.74 7.94
N ASP A 635 29.07 9.61 8.37
CA ASP A 635 29.41 10.88 8.98
C ASP A 635 30.07 10.69 10.36
N ASP A 636 31.33 11.09 10.47
CA ASP A 636 32.12 10.93 11.71
C ASP A 636 31.53 11.72 12.89
N GLN A 637 30.88 12.85 12.63
CA GLN A 637 30.24 13.63 13.68
C GLN A 637 29.00 12.90 14.23
N ALA A 638 28.18 12.34 13.34
CA ALA A 638 27.03 11.53 13.76
C ALA A 638 27.47 10.24 14.47
N ARG A 639 28.54 9.56 13.99
CA ARG A 639 29.12 8.39 14.69
C ARG A 639 29.58 8.75 16.09
N THR A 640 30.27 9.87 16.26
CA THR A 640 30.71 10.36 17.58
C THR A 640 29.52 10.58 18.52
N ARG A 641 28.43 11.19 18.03
CA ARG A 641 27.21 11.43 18.80
C ARG A 641 26.52 10.12 19.20
N MET A 642 26.37 9.18 18.26
CA MET A 642 25.78 7.86 18.54
C MET A 642 26.63 7.07 19.55
N THR A 643 27.95 7.10 19.42
CA THR A 643 28.86 6.45 20.37
C THR A 643 28.76 7.07 21.78
N ALA A 644 28.69 8.39 21.88
CA ALA A 644 28.52 9.07 23.14
C ALA A 644 27.21 8.69 23.83
N GLU A 645 26.09 8.64 23.10
CA GLU A 645 24.79 8.26 23.64
C GLU A 645 24.78 6.84 24.22
N VAL A 646 25.41 5.89 23.52
CA VAL A 646 25.52 4.49 23.99
C VAL A 646 26.45 4.37 25.19
N TRP A 647 27.67 4.97 25.14
CA TRP A 647 28.63 4.90 26.24
C TRP A 647 28.09 5.59 27.51
N GLU A 648 27.32 6.67 27.36
CA GLU A 648 26.65 7.34 28.47
C GLU A 648 25.62 6.43 29.16
N ALA A 649 24.82 5.68 28.35
CA ALA A 649 23.87 4.71 28.89
C ALA A 649 24.58 3.57 29.67
N VAL A 650 25.72 3.09 29.17
CA VAL A 650 26.55 2.09 29.84
C VAL A 650 27.13 2.64 31.16
N GLN A 651 27.66 3.87 31.14
CA GLN A 651 28.16 4.51 32.35
C GLN A 651 27.03 4.69 33.39
N GLY A 652 25.85 5.12 32.97
CA GLY A 652 24.68 5.22 33.84
C GLY A 652 24.26 3.88 34.46
N ALA A 653 24.39 2.78 33.72
CA ALA A 653 24.14 1.44 34.25
C ALA A 653 25.16 1.01 35.30
N LEU A 654 26.44 1.34 35.12
CA LEU A 654 27.48 1.12 36.12
C LEU A 654 27.25 1.98 37.39
N ASP A 655 26.88 3.25 37.19
CA ASP A 655 26.65 4.18 38.32
C ASP A 655 25.42 3.78 39.16
N ARG A 656 24.40 3.17 38.53
CA ARG A 656 23.23 2.58 39.21
C ARG A 656 23.52 1.22 39.84
N GLY A 657 24.65 0.59 39.53
CA GLY A 657 24.98 -0.75 39.99
C GLY A 657 24.20 -1.88 39.30
N THR A 658 23.46 -1.58 38.22
CA THR A 658 22.73 -2.58 37.39
C THR A 658 23.67 -3.33 36.45
N LEU A 659 24.85 -2.78 36.15
CA LEU A 659 25.94 -3.44 35.44
C LEU A 659 27.17 -3.49 36.36
N ASP A 660 27.74 -4.66 36.59
CA ASP A 660 28.95 -4.86 37.36
C ASP A 660 30.22 -4.81 36.47
N PRO A 661 31.42 -4.61 37.03
CA PRO A 661 32.66 -4.58 36.24
C PRO A 661 32.93 -5.86 35.46
N ALA A 662 32.53 -7.03 35.97
CA ALA A 662 32.70 -8.30 35.28
C ALA A 662 31.77 -8.40 34.04
N GLY A 663 30.55 -7.91 34.18
CA GLY A 663 29.59 -7.78 33.08
C GLY A 663 30.08 -6.84 31.97
N LEU A 664 30.70 -5.70 32.35
CA LEU A 664 31.31 -4.77 31.40
C LEU A 664 32.44 -5.45 30.60
N ALA A 665 33.34 -6.18 31.29
CA ALA A 665 34.45 -6.89 30.67
C ALA A 665 33.95 -8.00 29.71
N ALA A 666 32.89 -8.72 30.13
CA ALA A 666 32.26 -9.74 29.28
C ALA A 666 31.60 -9.15 28.00
N LEU A 667 30.98 -8.00 28.13
CA LEU A 667 30.43 -7.25 27.00
C LEU A 667 31.53 -6.80 26.03
N ALA A 668 32.63 -6.28 26.57
CA ALA A 668 33.78 -5.84 25.77
C ALA A 668 34.46 -7.00 25.03
N ALA A 669 34.55 -8.17 25.62
CA ALA A 669 35.08 -9.37 24.97
C ALA A 669 34.21 -9.86 23.82
N GLY A 670 32.89 -9.61 23.86
CA GLY A 670 31.94 -9.97 22.80
C GLY A 670 31.61 -8.86 21.79
N ALA A 671 32.06 -7.63 22.04
CA ALA A 671 31.78 -6.50 21.16
C ALA A 671 32.67 -6.52 19.90
N ASP A 672 32.16 -5.94 18.80
CA ASP A 672 32.96 -5.75 17.58
C ASP A 672 34.21 -4.91 17.90
N PRO A 673 35.42 -5.44 17.62
CA PRO A 673 36.67 -4.71 17.94
C PRO A 673 36.76 -3.32 17.32
N ARG A 674 36.09 -3.08 16.20
CA ARG A 674 36.05 -1.80 15.49
C ARG A 674 35.34 -0.69 16.26
N LEU A 675 34.47 -1.04 17.22
CA LEU A 675 33.84 -0.06 18.12
C LEU A 675 34.81 0.46 19.19
N ALA A 676 35.94 -0.23 19.42
CA ALA A 676 36.88 0.08 20.52
C ALA A 676 36.14 0.25 21.87
N PHE A 677 35.19 -0.65 22.14
CA PHE A 677 34.39 -0.62 23.39
C PHE A 677 35.26 -0.89 24.60
N PRO A 678 35.22 -0.05 25.65
CA PRO A 678 36.08 -0.16 26.79
C PRO A 678 35.79 -1.38 27.67
N ALA A 679 36.83 -2.09 28.09
CA ALA A 679 36.71 -3.29 28.92
C ALA A 679 36.56 -3.01 30.44
N ASP A 680 36.82 -1.78 30.89
CA ASP A 680 36.75 -1.39 32.29
C ASP A 680 36.16 0.00 32.47
N ALA A 681 35.71 0.31 33.70
CA ALA A 681 35.07 1.57 34.02
C ALA A 681 36.00 2.79 33.87
N THR A 682 37.30 2.62 34.04
CA THR A 682 38.28 3.70 33.87
C THR A 682 38.42 4.06 32.40
N GLY A 683 38.58 3.05 31.55
CA GLY A 683 38.62 3.19 30.09
C GLY A 683 37.32 3.80 29.54
N LEU A 684 36.15 3.39 30.06
CA LEU A 684 34.85 3.95 29.66
C LEU A 684 34.77 5.45 29.98
N ARG A 685 35.13 5.85 31.20
CA ARG A 685 35.16 7.25 31.60
C ARG A 685 36.16 8.09 30.81
N GLN A 686 37.35 7.53 30.50
CA GLN A 686 38.33 8.19 29.64
C GLN A 686 37.79 8.42 28.22
N ASN A 687 37.14 7.40 27.65
CA ASN A 687 36.52 7.50 26.32
C ASN A 687 35.38 8.52 26.33
N LEU A 688 34.47 8.49 27.30
CA LEU A 688 33.42 9.49 27.45
C LEU A 688 33.99 10.91 27.57
N SER A 689 35.03 11.12 28.35
CA SER A 689 35.68 12.43 28.43
C SER A 689 36.22 12.92 27.08
N ARG A 690 36.78 12.00 26.26
CA ARG A 690 37.23 12.34 24.88
C ARG A 690 36.05 12.65 23.96
N LEU A 691 34.98 11.86 24.04
CA LEU A 691 33.76 12.05 23.25
C LEU A 691 33.10 13.39 23.56
N TYR A 692 32.89 13.73 24.83
CA TYR A 692 32.31 15.04 25.21
C TYR A 692 33.15 16.22 24.73
N ARG A 693 34.49 16.12 24.73
CA ARG A 693 35.36 17.14 24.13
C ARG A 693 35.17 17.23 22.62
N ALA A 694 35.06 16.09 21.92
CA ALA A 694 34.79 16.06 20.50
C ALA A 694 33.44 16.70 20.17
N LEU A 695 32.39 16.42 20.98
CA LEU A 695 31.08 17.05 20.87
C LEU A 695 31.11 18.56 21.13
N ALA A 696 31.88 19.00 22.16
CA ALA A 696 32.09 20.43 22.43
C ALA A 696 32.75 21.14 21.23
N HIS A 697 33.71 20.48 20.59
CA HIS A 697 34.31 21.00 19.35
C HIS A 697 33.32 21.04 18.16
N GLN A 698 32.40 20.09 18.10
CA GLN A 698 31.31 20.14 17.07
C GLN A 698 30.39 21.33 17.33
N ALA A 699 29.94 21.52 18.59
CA ALA A 699 29.08 22.63 19.00
C ALA A 699 29.74 23.99 18.73
N ALA A 700 31.01 24.16 19.10
CA ALA A 700 31.74 25.40 18.90
C ALA A 700 31.95 25.75 17.39
N ARG A 701 31.96 24.77 16.50
CA ARG A 701 32.07 24.98 15.06
C ARG A 701 30.72 25.22 14.36
N SER A 702 29.64 24.80 14.98
CA SER A 702 28.27 25.03 14.44
C SER A 702 27.81 26.46 14.75
N ALA A 703 28.38 27.12 15.74
CA ALA A 703 28.22 28.54 16.01
C ALA A 703 28.93 29.34 14.87
N ASP A 704 28.17 29.85 13.92
CA ASP A 704 28.66 30.51 12.70
C ASP A 704 29.42 31.83 13.04
N PRO A 705 30.64 32.04 12.56
CA PRO A 705 31.40 33.29 12.82
C PRO A 705 30.89 34.52 12.03
N GLY A 706 29.84 34.38 11.19
CA GLY A 706 29.32 35.43 10.30
C GLY A 706 27.84 35.77 10.40
N GLY A 707 27.07 35.06 11.19
CA GLY A 707 25.66 35.32 11.45
C GLY A 707 25.45 35.83 12.86
N ALA A 708 24.44 36.66 13.10
CA ALA A 708 24.06 37.15 14.42
C ALA A 708 24.09 35.99 15.43
N GLU A 709 24.85 36.21 16.50
CA GLU A 709 25.02 35.29 17.64
C GLU A 709 23.67 34.70 18.02
N ASP A 710 23.43 33.42 17.64
CA ASP A 710 22.41 32.66 18.33
C ASP A 710 23.01 32.27 19.70
N PRO A 711 22.59 32.89 20.81
CA PRO A 711 23.20 32.69 22.10
C PRO A 711 23.01 31.27 22.63
N GLY A 712 22.42 30.35 21.83
CA GLY A 712 22.10 28.99 22.22
C GLY A 712 23.27 27.99 22.17
N ASP A 713 24.25 28.14 21.29
CA ASP A 713 25.27 27.09 21.07
C ASP A 713 26.53 27.23 21.95
N ALA A 714 26.87 28.42 22.37
CA ALA A 714 27.98 28.64 23.31
C ALA A 714 27.75 27.94 24.67
N PRO A 715 26.56 27.99 25.31
CA PRO A 715 26.27 27.24 26.51
C PRO A 715 26.30 25.72 26.33
N VAL A 716 26.03 25.21 25.14
CA VAL A 716 26.09 23.76 24.84
C VAL A 716 27.54 23.27 24.85
N ALA A 717 28.45 23.99 24.18
CA ALA A 717 29.88 23.64 24.19
C ALA A 717 30.51 23.69 25.61
N GLU A 718 30.14 24.69 26.38
CA GLU A 718 30.60 24.82 27.79
C GLU A 718 30.07 23.66 28.65
N THR A 719 28.78 23.34 28.58
CA THR A 719 28.18 22.20 29.29
C THR A 719 28.86 20.88 28.94
N LEU A 720 29.18 20.65 27.69
CA LEU A 720 29.87 19.45 27.21
C LEU A 720 31.30 19.37 27.74
N LEU A 721 32.01 20.50 27.89
CA LEU A 721 33.33 20.55 28.52
C LEU A 721 33.25 20.25 30.02
N ASP A 722 32.27 20.81 30.73
CA ASP A 722 32.02 20.52 32.13
C ASP A 722 31.80 19.01 32.33
N ARG A 723 30.94 18.40 31.55
CA ARG A 723 30.73 16.94 31.58
C ARG A 723 31.99 16.13 31.27
N ALA A 724 32.82 16.61 30.33
CA ALA A 724 34.09 15.96 30.03
C ALA A 724 35.06 15.97 31.22
N TYR A 725 35.02 17.01 32.03
CA TYR A 725 35.81 17.09 33.28
C TYR A 725 35.19 16.27 34.42
N GLU A 726 33.87 16.27 34.58
CA GLU A 726 33.15 15.50 35.60
C GLU A 726 33.36 14.00 35.47
N VAL A 727 33.29 13.47 34.25
CA VAL A 727 33.45 12.03 33.98
C VAL A 727 34.90 11.57 34.05
N ARG A 728 35.87 12.44 34.00
CA ARG A 728 37.30 12.13 33.92
C ARG A 728 37.80 11.35 35.13
N PRO A 729 38.47 10.19 34.97
CA PRO A 729 38.96 9.37 36.05
C PRO A 729 40.32 9.86 36.62
N LEU A 730 40.46 11.15 36.94
CA LEU A 730 41.67 11.74 37.47
C LEU A 730 41.47 12.23 38.88
N ALA A 731 42.54 12.11 39.73
CA ALA A 731 42.52 12.48 41.15
C ALA A 731 42.29 13.98 41.39
N PHE A 732 42.68 14.83 40.45
CA PHE A 732 42.50 16.26 40.54
C PHE A 732 41.38 16.73 39.57
N ARG A 733 40.27 17.21 40.17
CA ARG A 733 39.20 17.92 39.47
C ARG A 733 39.37 19.41 39.69
N HIS A 734 39.48 20.21 38.64
CA HIS A 734 39.38 21.66 38.77
C HIS A 734 37.93 22.02 39.07
N HIS A 735 37.71 22.82 40.09
CA HIS A 735 36.37 23.32 40.39
C HIS A 735 35.90 24.29 39.32
N ARG A 736 34.60 24.24 39.02
CA ARG A 736 33.89 25.08 38.06
C ARG A 736 34.09 26.58 38.29
N ASP A 737 34.22 26.96 39.56
CA ASP A 737 34.35 28.34 40.01
C ASP A 737 35.79 28.90 39.96
N SER A 738 36.72 28.20 39.30
CA SER A 738 38.08 28.72 39.14
C SER A 738 38.10 29.79 38.04
N PRO A 739 38.42 31.06 38.37
CA PRO A 739 38.48 32.16 37.37
C PRO A 739 39.48 31.89 36.25
N TRP A 740 40.49 31.04 36.51
CA TRP A 740 41.52 30.64 35.58
C TRP A 740 40.96 29.62 34.55
N LEU A 741 40.08 28.71 35.00
CA LEU A 741 39.46 27.72 34.11
C LEU A 741 38.47 28.37 33.15
N GLY A 742 37.63 29.29 33.62
CA GLY A 742 36.69 30.06 32.79
C GLY A 742 37.39 30.85 31.69
N LYS A 743 38.55 31.48 31.99
CA LYS A 743 39.34 32.18 31.00
C LYS A 743 39.93 31.24 29.94
N ARG A 744 40.46 30.08 30.34
CA ARG A 744 41.00 29.09 29.40
C ARG A 744 39.91 28.44 28.52
N VAL A 745 38.73 28.20 29.06
CA VAL A 745 37.59 27.71 28.31
C VAL A 745 37.15 28.74 27.27
N ALA A 746 37.05 30.00 27.65
CA ALA A 746 36.71 31.08 26.73
C ALA A 746 37.80 31.29 25.64
N ASP A 747 39.08 31.18 26.00
CA ASP A 747 40.21 31.26 25.07
C ASP A 747 40.22 30.06 24.10
N TRP A 748 39.93 28.86 24.60
CA TRP A 748 39.81 27.65 23.78
C TRP A 748 38.63 27.75 22.82
N LEU A 749 37.44 28.17 23.26
CA LEU A 749 36.28 28.39 22.42
C LEU A 749 36.57 29.39 21.29
N ARG A 750 37.26 30.50 21.60
CA ARG A 750 37.70 31.47 20.58
C ARG A 750 38.70 30.88 19.60
N THR A 751 39.62 30.04 20.03
CA THR A 751 40.62 29.39 19.19
C THR A 751 39.96 28.35 18.25
N VAL A 752 38.98 27.60 18.74
CA VAL A 752 38.23 26.62 17.91
C VAL A 752 37.35 27.31 16.89
N ALA A 753 36.68 28.40 17.25
CA ALA A 753 35.87 29.19 16.33
C ALA A 753 36.74 29.90 15.26
N ALA A 754 37.98 30.25 15.58
CA ALA A 754 38.93 30.88 14.66
C ALA A 754 39.76 29.89 13.82
N ALA A 755 39.72 28.60 14.09
CA ALA A 755 40.50 27.61 13.36
C ALA A 755 39.92 27.44 11.91
N PRO A 756 40.74 27.66 10.87
CA PRO A 756 40.29 27.48 9.51
C PRO A 756 39.90 26.02 9.28
N ALA A 757 38.75 25.82 8.61
CA ALA A 757 38.30 24.49 8.20
C ALA A 757 39.44 23.78 7.45
N ARG A 758 39.92 22.66 7.97
CA ARG A 758 40.89 21.84 7.23
C ARG A 758 40.21 21.46 5.91
N ARG A 759 40.79 21.95 4.80
CA ARG A 759 40.44 21.48 3.47
C ARG A 759 40.61 19.95 3.46
N PRO A 760 39.62 19.19 2.95
CA PRO A 760 39.82 17.78 2.72
C PRO A 760 41.03 17.58 1.78
N PRO A 761 41.82 16.52 1.94
CA PRO A 761 42.91 16.23 1.04
C PRO A 761 42.38 16.10 -0.38
N PRO A 762 43.13 16.57 -1.41
CA PRO A 762 42.70 16.46 -2.78
C PRO A 762 42.48 14.98 -3.12
N ALA A 763 41.36 14.68 -3.76
CA ALA A 763 41.05 13.35 -4.27
C ALA A 763 42.21 12.85 -5.14
N PRO A 764 42.63 11.57 -5.08
CA PRO A 764 43.69 11.04 -5.92
C PRO A 764 43.29 11.24 -7.39
N GLY A 765 44.15 11.93 -8.13
CA GLY A 765 43.93 12.28 -9.52
C GLY A 765 43.68 11.00 -10.34
N ARG A 766 42.59 11.01 -11.09
CA ARG A 766 42.39 10.04 -12.16
C ARG A 766 43.54 10.22 -13.15
N ALA A 767 44.30 9.16 -13.30
CA ALA A 767 45.30 9.09 -14.38
C ALA A 767 44.56 9.26 -15.72
N SER A 768 44.93 10.34 -16.43
CA SER A 768 44.54 10.59 -17.81
C SER A 768 45.14 9.49 -18.68
N SER A 769 44.33 8.57 -19.19
CA SER A 769 44.76 7.71 -20.30
C SER A 769 44.81 8.53 -21.55
N ALA A 770 46.02 8.87 -21.98
CA ALA A 770 46.27 9.45 -23.28
C ALA A 770 45.83 8.46 -24.38
N ALA A 771 44.85 8.87 -25.16
CA ALA A 771 44.41 8.16 -26.34
C ALA A 771 45.53 8.29 -27.43
N HIS A 772 46.07 7.15 -27.89
CA HIS A 772 46.86 7.08 -29.12
C HIS A 772 45.96 7.39 -30.32
N ALA A 773 46.26 8.41 -31.05
CA ALA A 773 45.74 8.66 -32.39
C ALA A 773 46.52 7.79 -33.41
N PRO A 774 45.86 7.20 -34.42
CA PRO A 774 46.54 6.50 -35.50
C PRO A 774 47.13 7.51 -36.51
N PRO A 775 48.23 7.18 -37.20
CA PRO A 775 48.81 8.06 -38.23
C PRO A 775 47.97 8.07 -39.51
N PRO A 776 48.00 9.17 -40.26
CA PRO A 776 47.30 9.29 -41.55
C PRO A 776 48.03 8.54 -42.67
N PRO A 777 47.36 8.29 -43.84
CA PRO A 777 47.70 7.29 -44.84
C PRO A 777 49.01 7.42 -45.55
#